data_293e55bf765074617a05a9fc24fa06dc
#
_entry.id   293e55bf765074617a05a9fc24fa06dc
#
_cell.length_a   1.000
_cell.length_b   1.000
_cell.length_c   1.000
_cell.angle_alpha   90.00
_cell.angle_beta   90.00
_cell.angle_gamma   90.00
#
_symmetry.space_group_name_H-M   'P 1'
#
loop_
_entity.id
_entity.type
_entity.pdbx_description
1 polymer ?
#
loop_
_entity_poly.entity_id
_entity_poly.type
_entity_poly.pdbx_seq_one_letter_code
_entity_poly.pdbx_strand_id
1 'polypeptide(L)'
;MTYTIEKVTTLIGARRYGDKDTNIGFILTDSRSLCFPEETLFFALKSERNDGHNYIPELYRRGVRNFVVTNVPKGYASDYPEANFLKVVNTLEALQRLAERHRDEFNIPIVGITGSNGKTMVKEWLHQLLSPNMFVTRSPRSYNSQIGVPLSVWLMNEQTEVGVFEAGISQPGEMLALRDIIQPTIAVLTYLGSAHQENFESLEAKCREKIILFHDAETIVYNGDDEIVAKVVGEYHDYKGEKMYWSLKDSAAPFYVKNIEKKGNLSIITYIYKGEEDSYSLPFIDEASVTNSIIAAVVSRKLGLTAEEVDKRMSLLEPVAMRLEVKEGQHGCTLINDSYNSDINSLDIALDFMSRRPDHKGRRHTLILSDIFQSGENPKDLYKEVSDLCRKRGVVKFIGVGPQLYEQSDEIQISEKFFFRNIEDFIKSEVFASLRDEVILLKGARQFGFDQLTELLVKKVHETTLEVNLNAVVANLNYYRSFMKPETKLVCMIKADGYGAGAVEIAKTLQDHRVDYLAVAVADEGVTLRKNGITSNIMIMNPEMTAFKTMFDYDLEPEVYSFRILDALIKAAEKEGVTGFPVHIKLDTGMHRLGFDPENDMEELIARLKHQNAIIPRSVFSHFVGSDDDSFDAFSAQQFALFDKGSKQLQAAFDHKILRHICNSAGIEHFPDRQLDMCRLGLGLYGINSRNNKTINCVSTLKTTILQMHHIKAGESIGYSRRTILDKDSVIAAIPIGYADGLNRHLGNRHAYCLVNGQKAEYVGNICMDVAMIDVTGIDCKEGDSVEIFGEQLPVQTLSDILDTIPYEVLTTISNRVKRVYYQD
;
A
#
# COMPACT_ATOMS: atom_id res chain seq x y z
N MET A 1 -12.92 6.22 -17.58
CA MET A 1 -12.91 6.93 -18.87
C MET A 1 -12.13 6.10 -19.87
N THR A 2 -12.71 5.78 -21.04
CA THR A 2 -12.07 4.97 -22.08
C THR A 2 -11.97 5.77 -23.38
N TYR A 3 -10.90 5.55 -24.12
CA TYR A 3 -10.64 6.21 -25.40
C TYR A 3 -10.64 5.18 -26.53
N THR A 4 -11.18 5.52 -27.67
CA THR A 4 -11.01 4.70 -28.88
C THR A 4 -9.57 4.77 -29.35
N ILE A 5 -9.07 3.68 -29.95
CA ILE A 5 -7.70 3.64 -30.51
C ILE A 5 -7.46 4.74 -31.54
N GLU A 6 -8.50 5.15 -32.28
CA GLU A 6 -8.42 6.24 -33.25
C GLU A 6 -8.20 7.59 -32.57
N LYS A 7 -8.96 7.88 -31.48
CA LYS A 7 -8.75 9.08 -30.64
C LYS A 7 -7.33 9.10 -30.09
N VAL A 8 -6.85 7.99 -29.51
CA VAL A 8 -5.48 7.88 -28.99
C VAL A 8 -4.45 8.13 -30.09
N THR A 9 -4.61 7.51 -31.26
CA THR A 9 -3.72 7.70 -32.42
C THR A 9 -3.57 9.19 -32.78
N THR A 10 -4.69 9.91 -32.80
CA THR A 10 -4.74 11.35 -33.08
C THR A 10 -4.05 12.15 -31.97
N LEU A 11 -4.37 11.87 -30.70
CA LEU A 11 -3.82 12.60 -29.55
C LEU A 11 -2.30 12.52 -29.46
N ILE A 12 -1.71 11.37 -29.76
CA ILE A 12 -0.25 11.19 -29.69
C ILE A 12 0.46 11.47 -31.02
N GLY A 13 -0.29 11.78 -32.08
CA GLY A 13 0.26 12.03 -33.42
C GLY A 13 0.93 10.81 -34.05
N ALA A 14 0.40 9.61 -33.80
CA ALA A 14 0.98 8.37 -34.27
C ALA A 14 0.51 8.00 -35.69
N ARG A 15 1.31 7.16 -36.39
CA ARG A 15 0.85 6.44 -37.57
C ARG A 15 0.42 5.05 -37.16
N ARG A 16 -0.88 4.75 -37.36
CA ARG A 16 -1.45 3.45 -37.01
C ARG A 16 -1.14 2.40 -38.08
N TYR A 17 -0.78 1.19 -37.65
CA TYR A 17 -0.65 -0.03 -38.41
C TYR A 17 -1.52 -1.09 -37.74
N GLY A 18 -2.50 -1.62 -38.44
CA GLY A 18 -3.60 -2.44 -37.94
C GLY A 18 -4.95 -1.72 -38.12
N ASP A 19 -6.03 -2.50 -38.14
CA ASP A 19 -7.39 -2.02 -38.48
C ASP A 19 -8.45 -2.38 -37.41
N LYS A 20 -8.00 -2.92 -36.26
CA LYS A 20 -8.93 -3.37 -35.21
C LYS A 20 -9.41 -2.22 -34.36
N ASP A 21 -10.72 -2.03 -34.30
CA ASP A 21 -11.31 -1.07 -33.37
C ASP A 21 -11.26 -1.60 -31.95
N THR A 22 -10.58 -0.86 -31.09
CA THR A 22 -10.39 -1.21 -29.68
C THR A 22 -10.57 0.01 -28.81
N ASN A 23 -10.96 -0.22 -27.57
CA ASN A 23 -11.03 0.80 -26.54
C ASN A 23 -9.82 0.69 -25.62
N ILE A 24 -9.29 1.83 -25.22
CA ILE A 24 -8.13 1.96 -24.33
C ILE A 24 -8.60 2.54 -23.00
N GLY A 25 -8.48 1.75 -21.95
CA GLY A 25 -8.73 2.16 -20.56
C GLY A 25 -7.46 2.21 -19.74
N PHE A 26 -6.46 1.40 -20.11
CA PHE A 26 -5.26 1.19 -19.32
C PHE A 26 -3.98 1.47 -20.11
N ILE A 27 -3.02 2.12 -19.43
CA ILE A 27 -1.67 2.31 -19.95
C ILE A 27 -0.73 1.34 -19.25
N LEU A 28 0.14 0.70 -20.01
CA LEU A 28 1.13 -0.25 -19.53
C LEU A 28 2.53 0.16 -20.02
N THR A 29 3.50 0.21 -19.11
CA THR A 29 4.93 0.44 -19.40
C THR A 29 5.80 -0.69 -18.86
N ASP A 30 5.24 -1.56 -18.00
CA ASP A 30 5.89 -2.72 -17.40
C ASP A 30 5.01 -3.96 -17.59
N SER A 31 5.52 -4.96 -18.31
CA SER A 31 4.78 -6.19 -18.65
C SER A 31 4.28 -6.98 -17.43
N ARG A 32 4.92 -6.80 -16.28
CA ARG A 32 4.54 -7.46 -15.01
C ARG A 32 3.22 -6.94 -14.43
N SER A 33 2.87 -5.69 -14.75
CA SER A 33 1.68 -5.00 -14.22
C SER A 33 0.43 -5.16 -15.09
N LEU A 34 0.41 -6.08 -16.05
CA LEU A 34 -0.70 -6.30 -16.97
C LEU A 34 -1.93 -6.84 -16.23
N CYS A 35 -3.07 -6.11 -16.30
CA CYS A 35 -4.34 -6.48 -15.67
C CYS A 35 -5.45 -6.77 -16.70
N PHE A 36 -5.68 -5.87 -17.66
CA PHE A 36 -6.76 -5.91 -18.64
C PHE A 36 -6.19 -5.92 -20.07
N PRO A 37 -5.79 -7.10 -20.60
CA PRO A 37 -5.01 -7.16 -21.84
C PRO A 37 -5.68 -6.49 -23.04
N GLU A 38 -6.99 -6.65 -23.20
CA GLU A 38 -7.72 -6.20 -24.39
C GLU A 38 -7.85 -4.67 -24.47
N GLU A 39 -7.98 -4.00 -23.29
CA GLU A 39 -8.10 -2.54 -23.19
C GLU A 39 -6.77 -1.85 -22.85
N THR A 40 -5.69 -2.59 -22.85
CA THR A 40 -4.35 -2.06 -22.53
C THR A 40 -3.66 -1.53 -23.77
N LEU A 41 -3.10 -0.32 -23.62
CA LEU A 41 -2.13 0.27 -24.54
C LEU A 41 -0.74 0.15 -23.93
N PHE A 42 0.12 -0.67 -24.53
CA PHE A 42 1.50 -0.84 -24.08
C PHE A 42 2.43 0.15 -24.76
N PHE A 43 3.19 0.91 -23.98
CA PHE A 43 4.26 1.79 -24.45
C PHE A 43 5.60 1.07 -24.39
N ALA A 44 6.18 0.76 -25.55
CA ALA A 44 7.50 0.14 -25.66
C ALA A 44 8.61 1.16 -25.39
N LEU A 45 8.77 1.54 -24.12
CA LEU A 45 9.79 2.50 -23.69
C LEU A 45 11.19 1.91 -23.88
N LYS A 46 12.15 2.77 -24.24
CA LYS A 46 13.55 2.39 -24.41
C LYS A 46 14.43 3.17 -23.45
N SER A 47 15.29 2.48 -22.75
CA SER A 47 16.34 3.03 -21.90
C SER A 47 17.70 2.44 -22.27
N GLU A 48 18.77 2.90 -21.65
CA GLU A 48 20.13 2.36 -21.86
C GLU A 48 20.26 0.86 -21.54
N ARG A 49 19.42 0.37 -20.59
CA ARG A 49 19.49 -1.00 -20.04
C ARG A 49 18.40 -1.91 -20.55
N ASN A 50 17.31 -1.38 -21.11
CA ASN A 50 16.14 -2.17 -21.48
C ASN A 50 15.41 -1.56 -22.68
N ASP A 51 14.89 -2.43 -23.56
CA ASP A 51 14.06 -2.07 -24.71
C ASP A 51 12.70 -2.75 -24.63
N GLY A 52 11.66 -1.94 -24.41
CA GLY A 52 10.27 -2.42 -24.27
C GLY A 52 9.76 -3.19 -25.49
N HIS A 53 10.32 -2.97 -26.68
CA HIS A 53 9.94 -3.72 -27.88
C HIS A 53 10.18 -5.23 -27.74
N ASN A 54 11.11 -5.66 -26.90
CA ASN A 54 11.40 -7.08 -26.67
C ASN A 54 10.25 -7.83 -25.99
N TYR A 55 9.32 -7.12 -25.31
CA TYR A 55 8.19 -7.73 -24.59
C TYR A 55 6.91 -7.85 -25.45
N ILE A 56 6.90 -7.32 -26.67
CA ILE A 56 5.72 -7.34 -27.56
C ILE A 56 5.23 -8.78 -27.83
N PRO A 57 6.10 -9.77 -28.16
CA PRO A 57 5.64 -11.14 -28.43
C PRO A 57 4.96 -11.80 -27.22
N GLU A 58 5.51 -11.56 -26.02
CA GLU A 58 4.93 -12.09 -24.78
C GLU A 58 3.59 -11.42 -24.47
N LEU A 59 3.53 -10.09 -24.51
CA LEU A 59 2.32 -9.33 -24.24
C LEU A 59 1.20 -9.66 -25.24
N TYR A 60 1.51 -9.84 -26.52
CA TYR A 60 0.54 -10.25 -27.53
C TYR A 60 -0.05 -11.64 -27.19
N ARG A 61 0.78 -12.60 -26.80
CA ARG A 61 0.33 -13.93 -26.33
C ARG A 61 -0.56 -13.85 -25.09
N ARG A 62 -0.32 -12.86 -24.23
CA ARG A 62 -1.12 -12.58 -23.02
C ARG A 62 -2.41 -11.78 -23.31
N GLY A 63 -2.69 -11.46 -24.58
CA GLY A 63 -3.93 -10.82 -25.00
C GLY A 63 -3.85 -9.31 -25.26
N VAL A 64 -2.71 -8.65 -25.07
CA VAL A 64 -2.54 -7.23 -25.44
C VAL A 64 -2.63 -7.07 -26.94
N ARG A 65 -3.38 -6.08 -27.39
CA ARG A 65 -3.63 -5.81 -28.82
C ARG A 65 -3.17 -4.43 -29.29
N ASN A 66 -2.78 -3.54 -28.39
CA ASN A 66 -2.43 -2.17 -28.74
C ASN A 66 -1.05 -1.81 -28.21
N PHE A 67 -0.17 -1.36 -29.11
CA PHE A 67 1.26 -1.12 -28.84
C PHE A 67 1.70 0.25 -29.40
N VAL A 68 2.32 1.09 -28.57
CA VAL A 68 3.02 2.31 -29.01
C VAL A 68 4.49 1.97 -29.17
N VAL A 69 5.02 2.17 -30.37
CA VAL A 69 6.36 1.71 -30.78
C VAL A 69 7.11 2.77 -31.57
N THR A 70 8.43 2.75 -31.50
CA THR A 70 9.27 3.52 -32.43
C THR A 70 9.47 2.75 -33.74
N ASN A 71 9.50 1.42 -33.68
CA ASN A 71 9.65 0.56 -34.86
C ASN A 71 8.57 -0.51 -34.87
N VAL A 72 7.80 -0.58 -35.95
CA VAL A 72 6.81 -1.64 -36.15
C VAL A 72 7.54 -2.96 -36.45
N PRO A 73 7.20 -4.07 -35.80
CA PRO A 73 7.80 -5.39 -36.07
C PRO A 73 7.69 -5.75 -37.54
N LYS A 74 8.76 -6.31 -38.11
CA LYS A 74 8.71 -6.86 -39.47
C LYS A 74 7.74 -8.04 -39.49
N GLY A 75 6.87 -8.12 -40.49
CA GLY A 75 5.87 -9.17 -40.57
C GLY A 75 4.66 -8.98 -39.64
N TYR A 76 4.47 -7.77 -39.08
CA TYR A 76 3.40 -7.52 -38.12
C TYR A 76 2.01 -8.00 -38.56
N ALA A 77 1.68 -7.91 -39.85
CA ALA A 77 0.37 -8.32 -40.38
C ALA A 77 0.14 -9.84 -40.35
N SER A 78 1.21 -10.64 -40.42
CA SER A 78 1.16 -12.10 -40.32
C SER A 78 1.32 -12.60 -38.88
N ASP A 79 2.25 -12.00 -38.14
CA ASP A 79 2.65 -12.47 -36.80
C ASP A 79 1.75 -11.93 -35.69
N TYR A 80 1.12 -10.77 -35.93
CA TYR A 80 0.24 -10.07 -34.98
C TYR A 80 -1.05 -9.56 -35.63
N PRO A 81 -1.86 -10.44 -36.30
CA PRO A 81 -2.99 -10.04 -37.15
C PRO A 81 -4.09 -9.27 -36.40
N GLU A 82 -4.18 -9.42 -35.07
CA GLU A 82 -5.18 -8.74 -34.24
C GLU A 82 -4.63 -7.49 -33.55
N ALA A 83 -3.38 -7.12 -33.81
CA ALA A 83 -2.73 -6.00 -33.09
C ALA A 83 -2.81 -4.68 -33.87
N ASN A 84 -2.88 -3.58 -33.11
CA ASN A 84 -2.62 -2.23 -33.58
C ASN A 84 -1.23 -1.79 -33.10
N PHE A 85 -0.41 -1.30 -34.03
CA PHE A 85 0.87 -0.66 -33.71
C PHE A 85 0.77 0.82 -34.03
N LEU A 86 0.92 1.65 -33.01
CA LEU A 86 0.96 3.10 -33.11
C LEU A 86 2.42 3.55 -33.19
N LYS A 87 2.90 3.83 -34.40
CA LYS A 87 4.28 4.26 -34.60
C LYS A 87 4.44 5.73 -34.30
N VAL A 88 5.39 6.03 -33.41
CA VAL A 88 5.80 7.38 -32.98
C VAL A 88 7.30 7.57 -33.12
N VAL A 89 7.78 8.81 -33.01
CA VAL A 89 9.21 9.13 -33.02
C VAL A 89 9.84 8.77 -31.67
N ASN A 90 9.14 9.10 -30.58
CA ASN A 90 9.58 8.88 -29.21
C ASN A 90 8.39 8.37 -28.37
N THR A 91 8.53 7.19 -27.79
CA THR A 91 7.46 6.57 -27.00
C THR A 91 7.24 7.27 -25.65
N LEU A 92 8.28 7.86 -25.05
CA LEU A 92 8.13 8.63 -23.81
C LEU A 92 7.35 9.93 -24.05
N GLU A 93 7.72 10.69 -25.07
CA GLU A 93 7.00 11.91 -25.44
C GLU A 93 5.54 11.62 -25.84
N ALA A 94 5.28 10.48 -26.50
CA ALA A 94 3.92 10.05 -26.80
C ALA A 94 3.11 9.74 -25.54
N LEU A 95 3.72 9.10 -24.54
CA LEU A 95 3.10 8.85 -23.24
C LEU A 95 2.78 10.16 -22.51
N GLN A 96 3.71 11.08 -22.48
CA GLN A 96 3.56 12.40 -21.87
C GLN A 96 2.44 13.20 -22.54
N ARG A 97 2.42 13.24 -23.88
CA ARG A 97 1.38 13.91 -24.67
C ARG A 97 0.01 13.31 -24.44
N LEU A 98 -0.09 11.98 -24.34
CA LEU A 98 -1.37 11.32 -24.05
C LEU A 98 -1.90 11.73 -22.68
N ALA A 99 -1.03 11.75 -21.67
CA ALA A 99 -1.40 12.15 -20.33
C ALA A 99 -1.77 13.65 -20.24
N GLU A 100 -1.04 14.53 -20.93
CA GLU A 100 -1.37 15.95 -21.07
C GLU A 100 -2.80 16.13 -21.64
N ARG A 101 -3.09 15.46 -22.76
CA ARG A 101 -4.41 15.53 -23.37
C ARG A 101 -5.52 14.90 -22.54
N HIS A 102 -5.20 13.86 -21.78
CA HIS A 102 -6.13 13.33 -20.79
C HIS A 102 -6.40 14.34 -19.67
N ARG A 103 -5.37 15.03 -19.18
CA ARG A 103 -5.49 16.09 -18.18
C ARG A 103 -6.41 17.23 -18.63
N ASP A 104 -6.35 17.62 -19.92
CA ASP A 104 -7.18 18.70 -20.50
C ASP A 104 -8.70 18.44 -20.40
N GLU A 105 -9.12 17.19 -20.24
CA GLU A 105 -10.55 16.83 -20.11
C GLU A 105 -11.13 17.17 -18.72
N PHE A 106 -10.30 17.59 -17.74
CA PHE A 106 -10.71 17.81 -16.35
C PHE A 106 -10.58 19.28 -15.93
N ASN A 107 -11.69 19.85 -15.48
CA ASN A 107 -11.72 21.20 -14.91
C ASN A 107 -11.96 21.14 -13.39
N ILE A 108 -11.00 20.58 -12.67
CA ILE A 108 -11.02 20.35 -11.22
C ILE A 108 -9.74 20.88 -10.56
N PRO A 109 -9.72 21.11 -9.25
CA PRO A 109 -8.50 21.48 -8.54
C PRO A 109 -7.41 20.40 -8.69
N ILE A 110 -6.21 20.82 -9.07
CA ILE A 110 -5.03 19.94 -9.18
C ILE A 110 -3.91 20.52 -8.34
N VAL A 111 -3.44 19.73 -7.37
CA VAL A 111 -2.30 20.06 -6.52
C VAL A 111 -1.05 19.42 -7.11
N GLY A 112 -0.12 20.24 -7.60
CA GLY A 112 1.19 19.80 -8.07
C GLY A 112 2.25 20.04 -6.99
N ILE A 113 2.93 19.00 -6.54
CA ILE A 113 3.88 19.07 -5.42
C ILE A 113 5.30 18.83 -5.91
N THR A 114 6.19 19.80 -5.73
CA THR A 114 7.62 19.67 -5.98
C THR A 114 8.44 19.99 -4.72
N GLY A 115 9.73 19.75 -4.76
CA GLY A 115 10.67 19.95 -3.65
C GLY A 115 11.76 18.88 -3.64
N SER A 116 12.78 19.06 -2.82
CA SER A 116 13.83 18.06 -2.62
C SER A 116 13.33 16.93 -1.72
N ASN A 117 12.72 17.27 -0.59
CA ASN A 117 12.17 16.33 0.40
C ASN A 117 10.72 16.71 0.75
N GLY A 118 9.97 15.79 1.38
CA GLY A 118 8.61 16.04 1.88
C GLY A 118 7.46 15.82 0.88
N LYS A 119 7.73 15.72 -0.43
CA LYS A 119 6.69 15.58 -1.48
C LYS A 119 5.70 14.46 -1.19
N THR A 120 6.19 13.25 -1.01
CA THR A 120 5.36 12.06 -0.75
C THR A 120 4.57 12.18 0.55
N MET A 121 5.20 12.73 1.62
CA MET A 121 4.54 12.94 2.89
C MET A 121 3.37 13.93 2.76
N VAL A 122 3.60 15.08 2.15
CA VAL A 122 2.55 16.09 1.89
C VAL A 122 1.43 15.51 1.03
N LYS A 123 1.77 14.76 -0.03
CA LYS A 123 0.78 14.10 -0.90
C LYS A 123 -0.10 13.11 -0.13
N GLU A 124 0.51 12.22 0.66
CA GLU A 124 -0.24 11.22 1.43
C GLU A 124 -1.10 11.86 2.52
N TRP A 125 -0.58 12.87 3.20
CA TRP A 125 -1.35 13.61 4.20
C TRP A 125 -2.49 14.41 3.57
N LEU A 126 -2.27 15.05 2.43
CA LEU A 126 -3.37 15.69 1.69
C LEU A 126 -4.45 14.69 1.29
N HIS A 127 -4.05 13.49 0.86
CA HIS A 127 -5.02 12.44 0.58
C HIS A 127 -5.83 12.08 1.84
N GLN A 128 -5.18 11.86 2.99
CA GLN A 128 -5.88 11.58 4.26
C GLN A 128 -6.81 12.71 4.70
N LEU A 129 -6.40 13.96 4.51
CA LEU A 129 -7.17 15.13 4.91
C LEU A 129 -8.39 15.38 4.01
N LEU A 130 -8.27 15.16 2.71
CA LEU A 130 -9.29 15.50 1.70
C LEU A 130 -10.26 14.36 1.41
N SER A 131 -9.80 13.09 1.45
CA SER A 131 -10.61 11.93 1.03
C SER A 131 -11.94 11.74 1.77
N PRO A 132 -12.11 12.14 3.03
CA PRO A 132 -13.44 12.08 3.67
C PRO A 132 -14.52 12.92 2.99
N ASN A 133 -14.15 13.99 2.30
CA ASN A 133 -15.10 14.91 1.64
C ASN A 133 -15.06 14.84 0.12
N MET A 134 -13.96 14.37 -0.48
CA MET A 134 -13.69 14.49 -1.92
C MET A 134 -13.11 13.20 -2.47
N PHE A 135 -13.43 12.86 -3.71
CA PHE A 135 -12.76 11.79 -4.41
C PHE A 135 -11.39 12.26 -4.92
N VAL A 136 -10.32 11.86 -4.22
CA VAL A 136 -8.95 12.28 -4.50
C VAL A 136 -8.21 11.27 -5.37
N THR A 137 -7.75 11.69 -6.54
CA THR A 137 -6.78 10.92 -7.35
C THR A 137 -5.38 11.43 -7.06
N ARG A 138 -4.46 10.54 -6.67
CA ARG A 138 -3.07 10.92 -6.34
C ARG A 138 -2.05 10.04 -7.04
N SER A 139 -0.81 10.51 -7.11
CA SER A 139 0.32 9.69 -7.55
C SER A 139 0.46 8.44 -6.69
N PRO A 140 0.46 7.23 -7.28
CA PRO A 140 0.76 6.01 -6.53
C PRO A 140 2.21 6.04 -6.04
N ARG A 141 2.45 5.66 -4.78
CA ARG A 141 3.80 5.64 -4.21
C ARG A 141 4.56 6.95 -4.50
N SER A 142 5.79 6.88 -5.02
CA SER A 142 6.59 8.04 -5.43
C SER A 142 6.70 8.14 -6.96
N TYR A 143 5.57 7.99 -7.68
CA TYR A 143 5.50 8.15 -9.14
C TYR A 143 5.61 9.64 -9.51
N ASN A 144 6.82 10.17 -9.43
CA ASN A 144 7.12 11.60 -9.62
C ASN A 144 8.07 11.88 -10.80
N SER A 145 8.46 10.84 -11.57
CA SER A 145 9.40 10.93 -12.70
C SER A 145 8.69 11.22 -14.01
N GLN A 146 9.49 11.36 -15.08
CA GLN A 146 9.02 11.57 -16.46
C GLN A 146 8.08 10.46 -16.99
N ILE A 147 8.11 9.27 -16.38
CA ILE A 147 7.20 8.14 -16.67
C ILE A 147 6.10 8.06 -15.62
N GLY A 148 6.44 8.25 -14.35
CA GLY A 148 5.51 8.08 -13.24
C GLY A 148 4.39 9.12 -13.21
N VAL A 149 4.69 10.37 -13.57
CA VAL A 149 3.69 11.45 -13.61
C VAL A 149 2.61 11.21 -14.68
N PRO A 150 2.96 10.88 -15.94
CA PRO A 150 1.95 10.51 -16.93
C PRO A 150 1.04 9.37 -16.50
N LEU A 151 1.62 8.33 -15.93
CA LEU A 151 0.86 7.20 -15.40
C LEU A 151 -0.07 7.61 -14.25
N SER A 152 0.37 8.54 -13.40
CA SER A 152 -0.43 9.07 -12.30
C SER A 152 -1.62 9.89 -12.77
N VAL A 153 -1.38 10.79 -13.71
CA VAL A 153 -2.42 11.67 -14.29
C VAL A 153 -3.47 10.87 -15.05
N TRP A 154 -3.06 9.83 -15.79
CA TRP A 154 -3.98 8.92 -16.50
C TRP A 154 -5.03 8.27 -15.61
N LEU A 155 -4.82 8.28 -14.32
CA LEU A 155 -5.69 7.65 -13.34
C LEU A 155 -6.94 8.48 -13.00
N MET A 156 -6.95 9.75 -13.36
CA MET A 156 -8.15 10.57 -13.20
C MET A 156 -9.30 10.00 -14.03
N ASN A 157 -10.47 10.10 -13.48
CA ASN A 157 -11.71 9.65 -14.11
C ASN A 157 -12.86 10.58 -13.73
N GLU A 158 -14.06 10.29 -14.21
CA GLU A 158 -15.26 11.12 -14.02
C GLU A 158 -15.65 11.31 -12.54
N GLN A 159 -15.13 10.51 -11.63
CA GLN A 159 -15.37 10.62 -10.20
C GLN A 159 -14.34 11.52 -9.49
N THR A 160 -13.21 11.82 -10.15
CA THR A 160 -12.14 12.61 -9.55
C THR A 160 -12.60 14.05 -9.30
N GLU A 161 -12.55 14.48 -8.04
CA GLU A 161 -12.89 15.85 -7.62
C GLU A 161 -11.64 16.70 -7.32
N VAL A 162 -10.54 16.04 -6.94
CA VAL A 162 -9.22 16.66 -6.70
C VAL A 162 -8.11 15.74 -7.17
N GLY A 163 -7.12 16.28 -7.91
CA GLY A 163 -5.89 15.58 -8.25
C GLY A 163 -4.72 16.03 -7.37
N VAL A 164 -3.88 15.12 -6.89
CA VAL A 164 -2.68 15.42 -6.09
C VAL A 164 -1.48 14.68 -6.66
N PHE A 165 -0.58 15.40 -7.35
CA PHE A 165 0.51 14.79 -8.10
C PHE A 165 1.88 15.31 -7.66
N GLU A 166 2.86 14.39 -7.54
CA GLU A 166 4.24 14.74 -7.27
C GLU A 166 5.01 15.02 -8.56
N ALA A 167 5.83 16.08 -8.59
CA ALA A 167 6.75 16.41 -9.64
C ALA A 167 8.20 16.36 -9.12
N GLY A 168 8.93 15.33 -9.50
CA GLY A 168 10.34 15.12 -9.17
C GLY A 168 11.23 15.32 -10.39
N ILE A 169 12.32 16.05 -10.22
CA ILE A 169 13.33 16.27 -11.26
C ILE A 169 14.71 15.86 -10.78
N SER A 170 15.50 15.35 -11.70
CA SER A 170 16.91 15.00 -11.51
C SER A 170 17.84 15.83 -12.42
N GLN A 171 17.33 16.37 -13.50
CA GLN A 171 18.07 17.14 -14.50
C GLN A 171 17.38 18.47 -14.80
N PRO A 172 18.11 19.51 -15.23
CA PRO A 172 17.54 20.73 -15.79
C PRO A 172 16.68 20.43 -17.04
N GLY A 173 15.56 21.16 -17.19
CA GLY A 173 14.63 21.03 -18.31
C GLY A 173 13.54 19.97 -18.13
N GLU A 174 13.61 19.16 -17.09
CA GLU A 174 12.60 18.11 -16.83
C GLU A 174 11.27 18.64 -16.29
N MET A 175 11.28 19.76 -15.55
CA MET A 175 10.07 20.30 -14.90
C MET A 175 9.05 20.83 -15.90
N LEU A 176 9.50 21.32 -17.05
CA LEU A 176 8.61 21.84 -18.08
C LEU A 176 7.61 20.77 -18.57
N ALA A 177 8.10 19.58 -18.90
CA ALA A 177 7.26 18.46 -19.32
C ALA A 177 6.29 18.02 -18.21
N LEU A 178 6.76 17.99 -16.95
CA LEU A 178 5.91 17.63 -15.81
C LEU A 178 4.83 18.68 -15.54
N ARG A 179 5.15 19.97 -15.69
CA ARG A 179 4.18 21.06 -15.59
C ARG A 179 3.07 20.91 -16.62
N ASP A 180 3.44 20.68 -17.89
CA ASP A 180 2.50 20.58 -19.01
C ASP A 180 1.56 19.37 -18.86
N ILE A 181 2.01 18.31 -18.20
CA ILE A 181 1.20 17.12 -17.89
C ILE A 181 0.29 17.37 -16.67
N ILE A 182 0.81 17.93 -15.57
CA ILE A 182 0.06 18.11 -14.32
C ILE A 182 -0.91 19.28 -14.44
N GLN A 183 -0.49 20.39 -15.05
CA GLN A 183 -1.23 21.65 -15.13
C GLN A 183 -1.87 22.01 -13.78
N PRO A 184 -1.05 22.27 -12.74
CA PRO A 184 -1.58 22.45 -11.38
C PRO A 184 -2.36 23.76 -11.28
N THR A 185 -3.50 23.73 -10.58
CA THR A 185 -4.20 24.92 -10.12
C THR A 185 -3.60 25.43 -8.81
N ILE A 186 -3.09 24.51 -7.99
CA ILE A 186 -2.33 24.80 -6.76
C ILE A 186 -0.95 24.15 -6.91
N ALA A 187 0.10 24.94 -6.94
CA ALA A 187 1.47 24.44 -7.01
C ALA A 187 2.20 24.63 -5.68
N VAL A 188 2.87 23.57 -5.21
CA VAL A 188 3.45 23.50 -3.87
C VAL A 188 4.93 23.22 -3.96
N LEU A 189 5.76 24.02 -3.30
CA LEU A 189 7.16 23.73 -3.02
C LEU A 189 7.32 23.33 -1.56
N THR A 190 7.74 22.08 -1.31
CA THR A 190 7.89 21.57 0.05
C THR A 190 9.17 22.06 0.70
N TYR A 191 10.27 21.45 0.41
CA TYR A 191 11.60 21.81 0.94
C TYR A 191 12.63 21.85 -0.18
N LEU A 192 13.52 22.86 -0.14
CA LEU A 192 14.63 22.99 -1.07
C LEU A 192 15.93 22.52 -0.39
N GLY A 193 16.54 21.45 -0.89
CA GLY A 193 17.77 20.87 -0.31
C GLY A 193 18.72 20.35 -1.38
N SER A 194 19.84 19.76 -0.95
CA SER A 194 20.97 19.36 -1.81
C SER A 194 20.77 18.10 -2.65
N ALA A 195 19.66 17.36 -2.49
CA ALA A 195 19.40 16.15 -3.30
C ALA A 195 19.49 16.43 -4.81
N HIS A 196 20.29 15.66 -5.56
CA HIS A 196 20.59 15.86 -6.99
C HIS A 196 21.28 17.19 -7.33
N GLN A 197 22.00 17.81 -6.38
CA GLN A 197 22.65 19.11 -6.56
C GLN A 197 23.75 19.07 -7.63
N GLU A 198 24.36 17.91 -7.87
CA GLU A 198 25.41 17.73 -8.89
C GLU A 198 25.00 18.12 -10.31
N ASN A 199 23.71 18.07 -10.58
CA ASN A 199 23.13 18.38 -11.89
C ASN A 199 22.73 19.87 -12.02
N PHE A 200 22.90 20.68 -10.96
CA PHE A 200 22.53 22.09 -10.93
C PHE A 200 23.69 22.97 -10.45
N GLU A 201 23.88 24.10 -11.08
CA GLU A 201 24.95 25.04 -10.76
C GLU A 201 24.88 25.62 -9.35
N SER A 202 23.66 25.76 -8.80
CA SER A 202 23.40 26.30 -7.48
C SER A 202 22.02 25.88 -6.95
N LEU A 203 21.78 26.06 -5.66
CA LEU A 203 20.44 25.89 -5.07
C LEU A 203 19.43 26.87 -5.65
N GLU A 204 19.86 28.10 -6.01
CA GLU A 204 18.98 29.06 -6.70
C GLU A 204 18.60 28.57 -8.09
N ALA A 205 19.55 28.04 -8.87
CA ALA A 205 19.27 27.48 -10.21
C ALA A 205 18.28 26.30 -10.10
N LYS A 206 18.46 25.45 -9.11
CA LYS A 206 17.57 24.33 -8.82
C LYS A 206 16.17 24.80 -8.37
N CYS A 207 16.09 25.85 -7.56
CA CYS A 207 14.84 26.48 -7.19
C CYS A 207 14.10 27.01 -8.42
N ARG A 208 14.81 27.73 -9.31
CA ARG A 208 14.24 28.25 -10.57
C ARG A 208 13.68 27.14 -11.45
N GLU A 209 14.38 26.03 -11.57
CA GLU A 209 13.88 24.85 -12.29
C GLU A 209 12.61 24.29 -11.64
N LYS A 210 12.59 24.13 -10.32
CA LYS A 210 11.42 23.59 -9.61
C LYS A 210 10.19 24.49 -9.70
N ILE A 211 10.36 25.82 -9.61
CA ILE A 211 9.24 26.75 -9.68
C ILE A 211 8.68 26.96 -11.10
N ILE A 212 9.25 26.33 -12.13
CA ILE A 212 8.60 26.22 -13.44
C ILE A 212 7.19 25.62 -13.29
N LEU A 213 7.00 24.71 -12.30
CA LEU A 213 5.70 24.16 -11.96
C LEU A 213 4.67 25.24 -11.55
N PHE A 214 5.12 26.41 -11.11
CA PHE A 214 4.27 27.53 -10.65
C PHE A 214 3.64 28.36 -11.76
N HIS A 215 4.18 28.26 -12.99
CA HIS A 215 3.96 29.22 -14.06
C HIS A 215 2.47 29.58 -14.28
N ASP A 216 1.63 28.57 -14.43
CA ASP A 216 0.22 28.73 -14.77
C ASP A 216 -0.72 28.42 -13.59
N ALA A 217 -0.17 28.18 -12.40
CA ALA A 217 -0.97 27.87 -11.22
C ALA A 217 -1.75 29.08 -10.72
N GLU A 218 -2.98 28.89 -10.30
CA GLU A 218 -3.81 29.95 -9.70
C GLU A 218 -3.30 30.35 -8.31
N THR A 219 -2.74 29.38 -7.59
CA THR A 219 -2.19 29.56 -6.24
C THR A 219 -0.84 28.84 -6.12
N ILE A 220 0.16 29.50 -5.53
CA ILE A 220 1.44 28.89 -5.17
C ILE A 220 1.62 28.86 -3.67
N VAL A 221 2.10 27.71 -3.15
CA VAL A 221 2.33 27.48 -1.72
C VAL A 221 3.80 27.21 -1.47
N TYR A 222 4.43 27.99 -0.59
CA TYR A 222 5.84 27.87 -0.25
C TYR A 222 6.16 28.41 1.14
N ASN A 223 7.34 28.10 1.66
CA ASN A 223 7.87 28.67 2.90
C ASN A 223 8.44 30.07 2.65
N GLY A 224 7.83 31.09 3.21
CA GLY A 224 8.27 32.47 3.13
C GLY A 224 9.52 32.78 3.96
N ASP A 225 9.87 31.92 4.91
CA ASP A 225 11.06 32.08 5.77
C ASP A 225 12.33 31.50 5.12
N ASP A 226 12.21 30.76 4.00
CA ASP A 226 13.34 30.29 3.21
C ASP A 226 13.84 31.43 2.31
N GLU A 227 15.04 31.93 2.61
CA GLU A 227 15.61 33.11 1.92
C GLU A 227 15.80 32.89 0.41
N ILE A 228 16.21 31.70 -0.02
CA ILE A 228 16.42 31.35 -1.43
C ILE A 228 15.08 31.27 -2.14
N VAL A 229 14.12 30.57 -1.57
CA VAL A 229 12.78 30.43 -2.15
C VAL A 229 12.08 31.78 -2.23
N ALA A 230 12.09 32.55 -1.15
CA ALA A 230 11.48 33.87 -1.09
C ALA A 230 12.09 34.83 -2.13
N LYS A 231 13.43 34.84 -2.29
CA LYS A 231 14.14 35.60 -3.31
C LYS A 231 13.71 35.19 -4.71
N VAL A 232 13.81 33.91 -5.05
CA VAL A 232 13.51 33.41 -6.41
C VAL A 232 12.05 33.60 -6.78
N VAL A 233 11.10 33.35 -5.86
CA VAL A 233 9.68 33.63 -6.08
C VAL A 233 9.40 35.14 -6.13
N GLY A 234 10.18 35.96 -5.40
CA GLY A 234 10.11 37.43 -5.47
C GLY A 234 10.50 37.99 -6.82
N GLU A 235 11.49 37.39 -7.50
CA GLU A 235 11.93 37.73 -8.86
C GLU A 235 10.94 37.31 -9.95
N TYR A 236 9.94 36.48 -9.62
CA TYR A 236 8.94 36.00 -10.56
C TYR A 236 7.82 37.06 -10.75
N HIS A 237 8.18 38.17 -11.42
CA HIS A 237 7.32 39.34 -11.55
C HIS A 237 6.08 39.12 -12.44
N ASP A 238 6.12 38.17 -13.36
CA ASP A 238 5.03 37.90 -14.31
C ASP A 238 3.94 36.97 -13.70
N TYR A 239 4.16 36.43 -12.54
CA TYR A 239 3.17 35.58 -11.88
C TYR A 239 1.99 36.42 -11.36
N LYS A 240 0.78 36.11 -11.85
CA LYS A 240 -0.46 36.85 -11.58
C LYS A 240 -1.37 36.17 -10.57
N GLY A 241 -1.06 34.93 -10.17
CA GLY A 241 -1.85 34.15 -9.23
C GLY A 241 -1.62 34.57 -7.78
N GLU A 242 -2.29 33.86 -6.88
CA GLU A 242 -2.21 34.08 -5.44
C GLU A 242 -0.93 33.45 -4.85
N LYS A 243 -0.16 34.25 -4.08
CA LYS A 243 1.00 33.79 -3.33
C LYS A 243 0.58 33.44 -1.91
N MET A 244 0.30 32.17 -1.64
CA MET A 244 -0.09 31.62 -0.33
C MET A 244 1.16 31.11 0.39
N TYR A 245 2.06 32.02 0.80
CA TYR A 245 3.21 31.61 1.61
C TYR A 245 2.83 31.49 3.08
N TRP A 246 3.49 30.55 3.76
CA TRP A 246 3.42 30.46 5.21
C TRP A 246 4.72 30.95 5.86
N SER A 247 4.63 31.46 7.07
CA SER A 247 5.79 32.01 7.80
C SER A 247 5.62 31.87 9.30
N LEU A 248 6.72 31.64 10.01
CA LEU A 248 6.86 31.71 11.46
C LEU A 248 7.29 33.12 11.92
N LYS A 249 7.80 33.93 11.00
CA LYS A 249 8.42 35.24 11.30
C LYS A 249 7.58 36.41 10.86
N ASP A 250 6.92 36.28 9.72
CA ASP A 250 6.13 37.37 9.11
C ASP A 250 4.65 37.23 9.53
N SER A 251 4.22 38.11 10.45
CA SER A 251 2.80 38.17 10.92
C SER A 251 1.81 38.65 9.85
N ALA A 252 2.30 39.18 8.73
CA ALA A 252 1.47 39.59 7.59
C ALA A 252 1.31 38.46 6.54
N ALA A 253 1.96 37.32 6.75
CA ALA A 253 1.83 36.16 5.85
C ALA A 253 0.37 35.72 5.70
N PRO A 254 -0.07 35.32 4.50
CA PRO A 254 -1.43 34.78 4.29
C PRO A 254 -1.77 33.59 5.20
N PHE A 255 -0.75 32.81 5.58
CA PHE A 255 -0.85 31.78 6.59
C PHE A 255 0.28 31.97 7.62
N TYR A 256 -0.03 32.66 8.71
CA TYR A 256 0.95 32.97 9.75
C TYR A 256 0.91 31.92 10.86
N VAL A 257 2.00 31.21 11.05
CA VAL A 257 2.17 30.26 12.18
C VAL A 257 2.63 31.01 13.40
N LYS A 258 1.71 31.27 14.32
CA LYS A 258 1.92 32.08 15.50
C LYS A 258 2.73 31.36 16.58
N ASN A 259 2.49 30.07 16.76
CA ASN A 259 3.15 29.26 17.79
C ASN A 259 3.18 27.78 17.43
N ILE A 260 4.24 27.09 17.85
CA ILE A 260 4.38 25.64 17.80
C ILE A 260 4.74 25.16 19.20
N GLU A 261 3.79 24.53 19.89
CA GLU A 261 3.98 24.00 21.24
C GLU A 261 4.14 22.47 21.19
N LYS A 262 5.18 21.93 21.82
CA LYS A 262 5.43 20.48 21.91
C LYS A 262 5.00 19.96 23.28
N LYS A 263 4.01 19.02 23.30
CA LYS A 263 3.49 18.39 24.51
C LYS A 263 3.62 16.87 24.41
N GLY A 264 4.62 16.29 25.07
CA GLY A 264 4.88 14.86 24.97
C GLY A 264 5.24 14.46 23.54
N ASN A 265 4.43 13.61 22.92
CA ASN A 265 4.58 13.17 21.53
C ASN A 265 3.71 13.96 20.53
N LEU A 266 3.08 15.04 20.98
CA LEU A 266 2.20 15.89 20.16
C LEU A 266 2.84 17.25 19.93
N SER A 267 2.61 17.81 18.74
CA SER A 267 2.84 19.23 18.44
C SER A 267 1.49 19.91 18.26
N ILE A 268 1.30 21.08 18.91
CA ILE A 268 0.12 21.92 18.72
C ILE A 268 0.57 23.13 17.91
N ILE A 269 0.01 23.30 16.73
CA ILE A 269 0.33 24.38 15.80
C ILE A 269 -0.82 25.37 15.80
N THR A 270 -0.54 26.60 16.28
CA THR A 270 -1.49 27.73 16.26
C THR A 270 -1.15 28.62 15.08
N TYR A 271 -2.15 28.95 14.26
CA TYR A 271 -1.97 29.73 13.05
C TYR A 271 -3.07 30.78 12.85
N ILE A 272 -2.81 31.77 12.02
CA ILE A 272 -3.77 32.77 11.57
C ILE A 272 -3.98 32.61 10.07
N TYR A 273 -5.22 32.41 9.64
CA TYR A 273 -5.63 32.32 8.25
C TYR A 273 -6.88 33.16 8.01
N LYS A 274 -6.83 34.06 7.03
CA LYS A 274 -7.92 35.02 6.74
C LYS A 274 -8.37 35.85 7.94
N GLY A 275 -7.45 36.12 8.87
CA GLY A 275 -7.70 36.93 10.07
C GLY A 275 -8.31 36.16 11.25
N GLU A 276 -8.57 34.84 11.09
CA GLU A 276 -9.04 33.98 12.18
C GLU A 276 -7.88 33.19 12.76
N GLU A 277 -7.83 33.08 14.08
CA GLU A 277 -6.84 32.28 14.80
C GLU A 277 -7.42 30.90 15.10
N ASP A 278 -6.74 29.87 14.57
CA ASP A 278 -7.10 28.47 14.72
C ASP A 278 -5.88 27.65 15.19
N SER A 279 -6.11 26.39 15.55
CA SER A 279 -5.03 25.48 15.89
C SER A 279 -5.36 24.05 15.48
N TYR A 280 -4.32 23.23 15.31
CA TYR A 280 -4.48 21.79 15.17
C TYR A 280 -3.41 21.03 15.93
N SER A 281 -3.73 19.79 16.30
CA SER A 281 -2.85 18.85 16.99
C SER A 281 -2.25 17.87 15.98
N LEU A 282 -0.92 17.64 16.06
CA LEU A 282 -0.18 16.75 15.19
C LEU A 282 0.50 15.66 16.02
N PRO A 283 0.36 14.35 15.72
CA PRO A 283 0.97 13.26 16.49
C PRO A 283 2.46 13.05 16.19
N PHE A 284 3.18 14.12 15.81
CA PHE A 284 4.61 14.14 15.51
C PHE A 284 5.26 15.37 16.12
N ILE A 285 6.54 15.24 16.50
CA ILE A 285 7.31 16.34 17.15
C ILE A 285 8.55 16.74 16.37
N ASP A 286 8.91 16.01 15.32
CA ASP A 286 10.05 16.32 14.47
C ASP A 286 9.74 17.51 13.54
N GLU A 287 10.79 18.26 13.20
CA GLU A 287 10.67 19.49 12.44
C GLU A 287 10.15 19.29 11.01
N ALA A 288 10.55 18.17 10.39
CA ALA A 288 10.13 17.85 9.02
C ALA A 288 8.62 17.53 8.98
N SER A 289 8.11 16.73 9.94
CA SER A 289 6.68 16.45 10.07
C SER A 289 5.88 17.71 10.35
N VAL A 290 6.36 18.57 11.25
CA VAL A 290 5.70 19.86 11.56
C VAL A 290 5.62 20.72 10.31
N THR A 291 6.73 20.90 9.59
CA THR A 291 6.78 21.71 8.35
C THR A 291 5.83 21.16 7.27
N ASN A 292 5.86 19.84 7.03
CA ASN A 292 4.99 19.20 6.05
C ASN A 292 3.50 19.30 6.44
N SER A 293 3.19 19.25 7.74
CA SER A 293 1.82 19.44 8.23
C SER A 293 1.30 20.86 7.99
N ILE A 294 2.16 21.88 8.15
CA ILE A 294 1.79 23.27 7.84
C ILE A 294 1.43 23.38 6.36
N ILE A 295 2.23 22.83 5.47
CA ILE A 295 1.94 22.83 4.03
C ILE A 295 0.62 22.13 3.73
N ALA A 296 0.38 20.96 4.34
CA ALA A 296 -0.87 20.22 4.17
C ALA A 296 -2.08 21.01 4.73
N ALA A 297 -1.93 21.73 5.86
CA ALA A 297 -2.96 22.61 6.40
C ALA A 297 -3.29 23.76 5.45
N VAL A 298 -2.27 24.46 4.91
CA VAL A 298 -2.44 25.54 3.94
C VAL A 298 -3.26 25.09 2.75
N VAL A 299 -2.86 23.96 2.13
CA VAL A 299 -3.56 23.43 0.94
C VAL A 299 -4.97 22.97 1.27
N SER A 300 -5.17 22.29 2.39
CA SER A 300 -6.49 21.81 2.82
C SER A 300 -7.45 22.96 3.14
N ARG A 301 -6.99 24.01 3.83
CA ARG A 301 -7.76 25.22 4.08
C ARG A 301 -8.10 25.97 2.78
N LYS A 302 -7.17 25.99 1.82
CA LYS A 302 -7.40 26.58 0.49
C LYS A 302 -8.44 25.80 -0.30
N LEU A 303 -8.46 24.48 -0.20
CA LEU A 303 -9.46 23.60 -0.83
C LEU A 303 -10.81 23.55 -0.08
N GLY A 304 -10.97 24.33 1.00
CA GLY A 304 -12.25 24.56 1.63
C GLY A 304 -12.52 23.76 2.91
N LEU A 305 -11.55 22.99 3.43
CA LEU A 305 -11.71 22.35 4.74
C LEU A 305 -11.84 23.40 5.84
N THR A 306 -12.74 23.18 6.78
CA THR A 306 -12.88 24.02 7.97
C THR A 306 -11.70 23.82 8.92
N ALA A 307 -11.49 24.73 9.88
CA ALA A 307 -10.46 24.59 10.91
C ALA A 307 -10.70 23.34 11.77
N GLU A 308 -11.96 23.07 12.12
CA GLU A 308 -12.35 21.88 12.90
C GLU A 308 -12.04 20.57 12.16
N GLU A 309 -12.32 20.50 10.86
CA GLU A 309 -11.97 19.33 10.03
C GLU A 309 -10.45 19.12 9.96
N VAL A 310 -9.69 20.21 9.81
CA VAL A 310 -8.22 20.14 9.79
C VAL A 310 -7.69 19.65 11.14
N ASP A 311 -8.13 20.19 12.28
CA ASP A 311 -7.69 19.75 13.61
C ASP A 311 -8.03 18.26 13.85
N LYS A 312 -9.30 17.90 13.63
CA LYS A 312 -9.74 16.50 13.78
C LYS A 312 -8.91 15.52 12.96
N ARG A 313 -8.61 15.86 11.70
CA ARG A 313 -7.92 14.94 10.78
C ARG A 313 -6.41 14.96 10.95
N MET A 314 -5.82 16.12 11.27
CA MET A 314 -4.39 16.24 11.57
C MET A 314 -3.98 15.40 12.79
N SER A 315 -4.85 15.33 13.80
CA SER A 315 -4.59 14.50 15.00
C SER A 315 -4.59 13.00 14.73
N LEU A 316 -5.15 12.58 13.58
CA LEU A 316 -5.24 11.18 13.14
C LEU A 316 -4.20 10.81 12.08
N LEU A 317 -3.34 11.76 11.67
CA LEU A 317 -2.30 11.49 10.67
C LEU A 317 -1.33 10.42 11.15
N GLU A 318 -1.00 9.53 10.24
CA GLU A 318 -0.03 8.46 10.49
C GLU A 318 1.31 8.70 9.79
N PRO A 319 2.41 8.08 10.29
CA PRO A 319 3.68 8.09 9.60
C PRO A 319 3.49 7.51 8.18
N VAL A 320 3.96 8.23 7.19
CA VAL A 320 3.97 7.70 5.82
C VAL A 320 4.95 6.53 5.79
N ALA A 321 4.46 5.33 5.51
CA ALA A 321 5.26 4.13 5.38
C ALA A 321 6.43 4.39 4.41
N MET A 322 7.64 3.96 4.79
CA MET A 322 8.94 4.11 4.12
C MET A 322 9.79 5.35 4.55
N ARG A 323 9.45 6.06 5.64
CA ARG A 323 10.34 7.08 6.22
C ARG A 323 10.31 7.01 7.75
N LEU A 324 11.48 6.76 8.35
CA LEU A 324 11.70 6.70 9.80
C LEU A 324 10.84 5.66 10.53
N GLU A 325 10.78 4.45 9.99
CA GLU A 325 10.10 3.33 10.64
C GLU A 325 10.90 2.86 11.86
N VAL A 326 10.25 2.80 13.04
CA VAL A 326 10.87 2.35 14.29
C VAL A 326 10.44 0.93 14.59
N LYS A 327 11.42 0.03 14.74
CA LYS A 327 11.21 -1.39 15.09
C LYS A 327 12.03 -1.80 16.30
N GLU A 328 11.55 -2.75 17.09
CA GLU A 328 12.39 -3.41 18.07
C GLU A 328 13.41 -4.32 17.36
N GLY A 329 14.68 -4.12 17.68
CA GLY A 329 15.78 -4.94 17.18
C GLY A 329 16.10 -6.12 18.08
N GLN A 330 16.93 -7.04 17.54
CA GLN A 330 17.52 -8.13 18.33
C GLN A 330 18.43 -7.57 19.46
N HIS A 331 18.69 -8.37 20.46
CA HIS A 331 19.62 -8.06 21.58
C HIS A 331 19.36 -6.68 22.24
N GLY A 332 18.10 -6.28 22.40
CA GLY A 332 17.75 -5.03 23.05
C GLY A 332 17.93 -3.78 22.18
N CYS A 333 18.27 -3.90 20.91
CA CYS A 333 18.40 -2.77 19.99
C CYS A 333 17.04 -2.15 19.64
N THR A 334 17.04 -0.85 19.33
CA THR A 334 15.92 -0.17 18.65
C THR A 334 16.41 0.22 17.25
N LEU A 335 15.68 -0.18 16.23
CA LEU A 335 16.01 0.13 14.83
C LEU A 335 15.17 1.29 14.34
N ILE A 336 15.82 2.26 13.72
CA ILE A 336 15.18 3.34 12.96
C ILE A 336 15.57 3.12 11.50
N ASN A 337 14.62 2.69 10.68
CA ASN A 337 14.85 2.44 9.26
C ASN A 337 14.47 3.66 8.42
N ASP A 338 15.46 4.20 7.69
CA ASP A 338 15.29 5.25 6.69
C ASP A 338 16.17 4.95 5.46
N SER A 339 16.00 3.77 4.89
CA SER A 339 16.87 3.21 3.85
C SER A 339 16.46 3.53 2.41
N TYR A 340 15.69 4.60 2.18
CA TYR A 340 15.19 4.93 0.84
C TYR A 340 16.00 6.03 0.13
N ASN A 341 16.33 7.12 0.82
CA ASN A 341 17.12 8.23 0.30
C ASN A 341 18.43 8.37 1.10
N SER A 342 19.53 8.58 0.40
CA SER A 342 20.83 8.84 1.03
C SER A 342 21.35 10.20 0.57
N ASP A 343 20.86 11.27 1.18
CA ASP A 343 21.37 12.64 1.05
C ASP A 343 21.60 13.25 2.44
N ILE A 344 22.42 14.30 2.52
CA ILE A 344 22.89 14.86 3.79
C ILE A 344 21.76 15.50 4.60
N ASN A 345 20.77 16.13 3.95
CA ASN A 345 19.66 16.77 4.63
C ASN A 345 18.70 15.74 5.20
N SER A 346 18.40 14.68 4.44
CA SER A 346 17.58 13.58 4.94
C SER A 346 18.29 12.82 6.07
N LEU A 347 19.63 12.79 6.06
CA LEU A 347 20.43 12.24 7.15
C LEU A 347 20.30 13.11 8.42
N ASP A 348 20.38 14.45 8.34
CA ASP A 348 20.19 15.34 9.48
C ASP A 348 18.80 15.16 10.10
N ILE A 349 17.74 15.07 9.28
CA ILE A 349 16.37 14.81 9.75
C ILE A 349 16.29 13.48 10.51
N ALA A 350 16.88 12.42 9.98
CA ALA A 350 16.85 11.10 10.59
C ALA A 350 17.65 11.05 11.91
N LEU A 351 18.80 11.72 11.96
CA LEU A 351 19.62 11.85 13.15
C LEU A 351 18.94 12.73 14.22
N ASP A 352 18.29 13.83 13.82
CA ASP A 352 17.48 14.65 14.71
C ASP A 352 16.33 13.85 15.34
N PHE A 353 15.61 13.08 14.53
CA PHE A 353 14.56 12.17 15.00
C PHE A 353 15.11 11.15 16.02
N MET A 354 16.25 10.50 15.73
CA MET A 354 16.89 9.57 16.65
C MET A 354 17.25 10.23 17.97
N SER A 355 17.80 11.46 17.94
CA SER A 355 18.30 12.16 19.12
C SER A 355 17.21 12.65 20.08
N ARG A 356 16.00 12.91 19.60
CA ARG A 356 14.90 13.51 20.37
C ARG A 356 13.93 12.51 21.01
N ARG A 357 14.03 11.23 20.72
CA ARG A 357 13.10 10.24 21.29
C ARG A 357 13.31 10.01 22.78
N PRO A 358 12.23 10.05 23.60
CA PRO A 358 12.33 9.94 25.07
C PRO A 358 12.83 8.57 25.57
N ASP A 359 12.53 7.51 24.83
CA ASP A 359 12.90 6.13 25.14
C ASP A 359 14.38 5.81 24.87
N HIS A 360 15.13 6.78 24.31
CA HIS A 360 16.53 6.59 23.91
C HIS A 360 17.53 7.27 24.84
N LYS A 361 17.07 7.91 25.92
CA LYS A 361 17.98 8.57 26.87
C LYS A 361 18.92 7.57 27.53
N GLY A 362 20.24 7.81 27.38
CA GLY A 362 21.29 6.99 27.95
C GLY A 362 21.72 5.78 27.15
N ARG A 363 21.09 5.50 26.00
CA ARG A 363 21.50 4.43 25.09
C ARG A 363 22.47 4.94 24.03
N ARG A 364 23.32 4.04 23.53
CA ARG A 364 24.31 4.37 22.48
C ARG A 364 23.59 4.59 21.16
N HIS A 365 23.95 5.66 20.44
CA HIS A 365 23.45 5.97 19.12
C HIS A 365 24.45 5.46 18.05
N THR A 366 23.99 4.53 17.23
CA THR A 366 24.75 3.93 16.14
C THR A 366 24.14 4.31 14.81
N LEU A 367 24.95 4.81 13.89
CA LEU A 367 24.54 5.05 12.51
C LEU A 367 25.16 3.97 11.61
N ILE A 368 24.33 3.30 10.82
CA ILE A 368 24.75 2.47 9.70
C ILE A 368 24.37 3.21 8.42
N LEU A 369 25.37 3.67 7.66
CA LEU A 369 25.22 4.54 6.50
C LEU A 369 25.80 3.88 5.25
N SER A 370 25.04 3.92 4.13
CA SER A 370 25.59 3.60 2.82
C SER A 370 26.27 4.79 2.17
N ASP A 371 26.98 4.59 1.05
CA ASP A 371 27.46 5.70 0.23
C ASP A 371 26.32 6.68 -0.11
N ILE A 372 26.66 7.98 -0.06
CA ILE A 372 25.77 9.08 -0.46
C ILE A 372 26.12 9.43 -1.90
N PHE A 373 25.16 9.23 -2.80
CA PHE A 373 25.32 9.54 -4.20
C PHE A 373 24.65 10.86 -4.59
N GLN A 374 25.10 11.44 -5.69
CA GLN A 374 24.46 12.59 -6.33
C GLN A 374 24.38 13.85 -5.43
N SER A 375 25.37 14.07 -4.57
CA SER A 375 25.47 15.30 -3.78
C SER A 375 26.04 16.49 -4.56
N GLY A 376 26.79 16.23 -5.64
CA GLY A 376 27.54 17.26 -6.38
C GLY A 376 28.78 17.78 -5.66
N GLU A 377 29.11 17.25 -4.49
CA GLU A 377 30.22 17.65 -3.64
C GLU A 377 31.42 16.71 -3.80
N ASN A 378 32.62 17.24 -3.46
CA ASN A 378 33.78 16.40 -3.36
C ASN A 378 33.56 15.36 -2.23
N PRO A 379 33.77 14.05 -2.46
CA PRO A 379 33.51 13.02 -1.44
C PRO A 379 34.20 13.31 -0.10
N LYS A 380 35.36 13.89 -0.12
CA LYS A 380 36.11 14.26 1.10
C LYS A 380 35.33 15.30 1.94
N ASP A 381 34.86 16.36 1.31
CA ASP A 381 34.13 17.44 1.98
C ASP A 381 32.75 16.94 2.48
N LEU A 382 32.08 16.16 1.65
CA LEU A 382 30.81 15.51 2.01
C LEU A 382 30.92 14.66 3.27
N TYR A 383 31.88 13.73 3.33
CA TYR A 383 31.99 12.84 4.48
C TYR A 383 32.56 13.53 5.72
N LYS A 384 33.28 14.64 5.56
CA LYS A 384 33.63 15.52 6.67
C LYS A 384 32.38 16.18 7.27
N GLU A 385 31.47 16.67 6.42
CA GLU A 385 30.18 17.23 6.85
C GLU A 385 29.31 16.18 7.54
N VAL A 386 29.22 14.96 6.98
CA VAL A 386 28.57 13.80 7.63
C VAL A 386 29.14 13.55 9.04
N SER A 387 30.46 13.59 9.17
CA SER A 387 31.14 13.40 10.45
C SER A 387 30.76 14.47 11.47
N ASP A 388 30.75 15.75 11.04
CA ASP A 388 30.39 16.88 11.92
C ASP A 388 28.92 16.80 12.35
N LEU A 389 28.03 16.41 11.42
CA LEU A 389 26.61 16.20 11.69
C LEU A 389 26.38 15.08 12.70
N CYS A 390 27.05 13.94 12.52
CA CYS A 390 26.97 12.81 13.44
C CYS A 390 27.42 13.19 14.85
N ARG A 391 28.52 13.95 14.99
CA ARG A 391 29.00 14.44 16.28
C ARG A 391 28.00 15.39 16.94
N LYS A 392 27.46 16.34 16.18
CA LYS A 392 26.41 17.28 16.65
C LYS A 392 25.16 16.56 17.18
N ARG A 393 24.77 15.45 16.55
CA ARG A 393 23.58 14.66 16.89
C ARG A 393 23.85 13.51 17.88
N GLY A 394 25.09 13.38 18.40
CA GLY A 394 25.42 12.42 19.45
C GLY A 394 25.60 10.98 18.99
N VAL A 395 25.97 10.75 17.74
CA VAL A 395 26.35 9.43 17.24
C VAL A 395 27.71 9.05 17.85
N VAL A 396 27.79 7.89 18.48
CA VAL A 396 29.01 7.39 19.13
C VAL A 396 29.65 6.23 18.40
N LYS A 397 28.86 5.52 17.55
CA LYS A 397 29.31 4.44 16.70
C LYS A 397 28.86 4.66 15.26
N PHE A 398 29.79 4.57 14.32
CA PHE A 398 29.54 4.79 12.89
C PHE A 398 29.95 3.53 12.11
N ILE A 399 29.06 3.03 11.28
CA ILE A 399 29.31 1.89 10.39
C ILE A 399 29.03 2.33 8.96
N GLY A 400 30.10 2.44 8.18
CA GLY A 400 30.03 2.79 6.75
C GLY A 400 29.98 1.55 5.87
N VAL A 401 29.02 1.49 4.93
CA VAL A 401 28.88 0.38 3.98
C VAL A 401 28.89 0.94 2.55
N GLY A 402 29.96 0.74 1.85
CA GLY A 402 30.11 1.18 0.46
C GLY A 402 31.55 1.54 0.10
N PRO A 403 31.90 1.50 -1.20
CA PRO A 403 33.24 1.79 -1.67
C PRO A 403 33.73 3.20 -1.33
N GLN A 404 32.88 4.23 -1.48
CA GLN A 404 33.26 5.62 -1.20
C GLN A 404 33.49 5.86 0.29
N LEU A 405 32.59 5.40 1.15
CA LEU A 405 32.77 5.48 2.60
C LEU A 405 34.02 4.73 3.08
N TYR A 406 34.30 3.58 2.48
CA TYR A 406 35.50 2.81 2.76
C TYR A 406 36.78 3.59 2.41
N GLU A 407 36.79 4.26 1.26
CA GLU A 407 37.95 5.08 0.81
C GLU A 407 38.11 6.40 1.60
N GLN A 408 36.99 6.97 2.06
CA GLN A 408 36.98 8.23 2.83
C GLN A 408 36.87 8.01 4.35
N SER A 409 37.22 6.81 4.85
CA SER A 409 37.12 6.42 6.26
C SER A 409 37.87 7.36 7.23
N ASP A 410 38.92 8.02 6.76
CA ASP A 410 39.72 8.97 7.55
C ASP A 410 38.98 10.27 7.84
N GLU A 411 38.01 10.66 7.02
CA GLU A 411 37.23 11.89 7.21
C GLU A 411 36.19 11.77 8.32
N ILE A 412 35.79 10.53 8.69
CA ILE A 412 34.87 10.29 9.78
C ILE A 412 35.57 10.33 11.13
N GLN A 413 35.27 11.33 11.95
CA GLN A 413 35.86 11.59 13.26
C GLN A 413 34.91 11.19 14.41
N ILE A 414 34.48 9.92 14.43
CA ILE A 414 33.66 9.30 15.48
C ILE A 414 34.53 8.33 16.28
N SER A 415 34.27 8.22 17.56
CA SER A 415 35.10 7.42 18.48
C SER A 415 35.17 5.94 18.15
N GLU A 416 34.07 5.38 17.71
CA GLU A 416 33.95 3.98 17.26
C GLU A 416 33.49 3.95 15.82
N LYS A 417 34.35 3.52 14.89
CA LYS A 417 34.04 3.54 13.46
C LYS A 417 34.51 2.29 12.76
N PHE A 418 33.67 1.77 11.87
CA PHE A 418 33.92 0.57 11.07
C PHE A 418 33.49 0.79 9.63
N PHE A 419 34.22 0.22 8.66
CA PHE A 419 33.92 0.41 7.24
C PHE A 419 34.00 -0.91 6.50
N PHE A 420 33.03 -1.12 5.61
CA PHE A 420 32.87 -2.32 4.80
C PHE A 420 32.59 -1.91 3.35
N ARG A 421 33.15 -2.65 2.39
CA ARG A 421 32.93 -2.34 0.96
C ARG A 421 31.54 -2.71 0.47
N ASN A 422 30.91 -3.69 1.09
CA ASN A 422 29.57 -4.18 0.76
C ASN A 422 28.85 -4.70 2.01
N ILE A 423 27.57 -4.99 1.87
CA ILE A 423 26.70 -5.44 2.95
C ILE A 423 27.03 -6.84 3.43
N GLU A 424 27.48 -7.72 2.54
CA GLU A 424 27.82 -9.12 2.85
C GLU A 424 29.01 -9.21 3.80
N ASP A 425 30.03 -8.38 3.57
CA ASP A 425 31.21 -8.29 4.45
C ASP A 425 30.82 -7.78 5.85
N PHE A 426 29.89 -6.81 5.91
CA PHE A 426 29.37 -6.31 7.17
C PHE A 426 28.59 -7.38 7.94
N ILE A 427 27.65 -8.09 7.29
CA ILE A 427 26.84 -9.13 7.94
C ILE A 427 27.70 -10.26 8.51
N LYS A 428 28.80 -10.61 7.83
CA LYS A 428 29.73 -11.66 8.28
C LYS A 428 30.72 -11.20 9.37
N SER A 429 30.75 -9.92 9.70
CA SER A 429 31.74 -9.35 10.62
C SER A 429 31.35 -9.54 12.10
N GLU A 430 32.35 -9.54 13.00
CA GLU A 430 32.15 -9.49 14.44
C GLU A 430 31.44 -8.20 14.88
N VAL A 431 31.54 -7.12 14.11
CA VAL A 431 30.87 -5.85 14.38
C VAL A 431 29.35 -6.04 14.30
N PHE A 432 28.85 -6.72 13.30
CA PHE A 432 27.43 -7.05 13.17
C PHE A 432 26.94 -7.92 14.34
N ALA A 433 27.69 -8.95 14.70
CA ALA A 433 27.38 -9.86 15.81
C ALA A 433 27.43 -9.17 17.19
N SER A 434 28.14 -8.05 17.31
CA SER A 434 28.31 -7.30 18.56
C SER A 434 27.21 -6.26 18.84
N LEU A 435 26.29 -6.02 17.91
CA LEU A 435 25.22 -5.03 18.04
C LEU A 435 24.24 -5.43 19.16
N ARG A 436 24.20 -4.66 20.25
CA ARG A 436 23.30 -4.91 21.41
C ARG A 436 23.06 -3.62 22.21
N ASP A 437 21.84 -3.47 22.73
CA ASP A 437 21.41 -2.37 23.61
C ASP A 437 21.67 -0.97 23.03
N GLU A 438 21.60 -0.84 21.71
CA GLU A 438 21.86 0.37 20.94
C GLU A 438 20.60 0.88 20.24
N VAL A 439 20.57 2.18 19.97
CA VAL A 439 19.63 2.78 19.01
C VAL A 439 20.35 2.87 17.68
N ILE A 440 19.88 2.13 16.69
CA ILE A 440 20.53 1.98 15.39
C ILE A 440 19.69 2.70 14.33
N LEU A 441 20.26 3.73 13.70
CA LEU A 441 19.71 4.33 12.51
C LEU A 441 20.30 3.65 11.27
N LEU A 442 19.42 3.07 10.44
CA LEU A 442 19.76 2.50 9.14
C LEU A 442 19.44 3.55 8.07
N LYS A 443 20.46 4.08 7.40
CA LYS A 443 20.35 5.11 6.36
C LYS A 443 21.13 4.69 5.13
N GLY A 444 20.44 4.38 4.04
CA GLY A 444 21.13 3.89 2.86
C GLY A 444 20.37 4.11 1.56
N ALA A 445 21.09 4.21 0.46
CA ALA A 445 20.50 4.22 -0.86
C ALA A 445 19.97 2.81 -1.20
N ARG A 446 18.85 2.74 -1.91
CA ARG A 446 18.13 1.51 -2.25
C ARG A 446 19.01 0.39 -2.84
N GLN A 447 20.01 0.76 -3.64
CA GLN A 447 20.93 -0.21 -4.28
C GLN A 447 21.86 -0.97 -3.31
N PHE A 448 21.95 -0.56 -2.04
CA PHE A 448 22.77 -1.23 -1.02
C PHE A 448 22.03 -2.32 -0.24
N GLY A 449 20.74 -2.57 -0.53
CA GLY A 449 20.00 -3.68 0.07
C GLY A 449 19.81 -3.60 1.59
N PHE A 450 19.70 -2.40 2.17
CA PHE A 450 19.54 -2.19 3.62
C PHE A 450 18.25 -2.77 4.18
N ASP A 451 17.30 -3.15 3.33
CA ASP A 451 16.11 -3.91 3.73
C ASP A 451 16.50 -5.27 4.33
N GLN A 452 17.53 -5.95 3.76
CA GLN A 452 18.07 -7.19 4.32
C GLN A 452 18.66 -6.98 5.73
N LEU A 453 19.36 -5.86 5.96
CA LEU A 453 19.86 -5.53 7.31
C LEU A 453 18.72 -5.33 8.30
N THR A 454 17.67 -4.66 7.88
CA THR A 454 16.48 -4.45 8.72
C THR A 454 15.87 -5.78 9.14
N GLU A 455 15.69 -6.73 8.19
CA GLU A 455 15.15 -8.06 8.48
C GLU A 455 16.03 -8.88 9.43
N LEU A 456 17.36 -8.80 9.26
CA LEU A 456 18.32 -9.50 10.11
C LEU A 456 18.43 -8.90 11.52
N LEU A 457 18.26 -7.57 11.66
CA LEU A 457 18.40 -6.86 12.93
C LEU A 457 17.09 -6.77 13.72
N VAL A 458 15.93 -6.93 13.09
CA VAL A 458 14.63 -6.91 13.79
C VAL A 458 14.55 -8.05 14.79
N LYS A 459 14.06 -7.73 15.99
CA LYS A 459 13.84 -8.73 17.06
C LYS A 459 12.85 -9.79 16.57
N LYS A 460 13.33 -11.00 16.33
CA LYS A 460 12.48 -12.16 16.18
C LYS A 460 11.99 -12.57 17.55
N VAL A 461 10.77 -12.17 17.91
CA VAL A 461 10.18 -12.50 19.22
C VAL A 461 9.74 -13.94 19.29
N HIS A 462 9.46 -14.56 18.12
CA HIS A 462 9.08 -15.96 17.94
C HIS A 462 9.87 -16.58 16.80
N GLU A 463 10.32 -17.82 17.00
CA GLU A 463 10.96 -18.60 15.94
C GLU A 463 9.95 -19.09 14.89
N THR A 464 8.66 -19.13 15.26
CA THR A 464 7.55 -19.41 14.33
C THR A 464 7.07 -18.12 13.69
N THR A 465 7.08 -18.07 12.35
CA THR A 465 6.71 -16.92 11.56
C THR A 465 5.74 -17.27 10.45
N LEU A 466 4.80 -16.38 10.18
CA LEU A 466 3.98 -16.40 8.97
C LEU A 466 4.56 -15.39 8.00
N GLU A 467 5.23 -15.88 6.97
CA GLU A 467 5.73 -15.05 5.87
C GLU A 467 4.56 -14.72 4.93
N VAL A 468 4.38 -13.44 4.62
CA VAL A 468 3.28 -12.94 3.77
C VAL A 468 3.84 -12.24 2.55
N ASN A 469 3.59 -12.80 1.39
CA ASN A 469 4.04 -12.28 0.09
C ASN A 469 3.05 -11.25 -0.46
N LEU A 470 3.35 -9.96 -0.32
CA LEU A 470 2.48 -8.89 -0.82
C LEU A 470 2.46 -8.83 -2.36
N ASN A 471 3.52 -9.26 -3.04
CA ASN A 471 3.50 -9.37 -4.50
C ASN A 471 2.52 -10.45 -4.98
N ALA A 472 2.42 -11.57 -4.25
CA ALA A 472 1.44 -12.60 -4.53
C ALA A 472 0.00 -12.07 -4.33
N VAL A 473 -0.25 -11.23 -3.30
CA VAL A 473 -1.54 -10.55 -3.12
C VAL A 473 -1.89 -9.72 -4.35
N VAL A 474 -0.94 -8.92 -4.84
CA VAL A 474 -1.14 -8.09 -6.05
C VAL A 474 -1.34 -8.95 -7.30
N ALA A 475 -0.55 -10.01 -7.46
CA ALA A 475 -0.71 -10.93 -8.59
C ALA A 475 -2.08 -11.62 -8.60
N ASN A 476 -2.58 -12.03 -7.43
CA ASN A 476 -3.90 -12.64 -7.28
C ASN A 476 -5.02 -11.60 -7.51
N LEU A 477 -4.87 -10.38 -7.01
CA LEU A 477 -5.77 -9.27 -7.31
C LEU A 477 -5.90 -9.07 -8.83
N ASN A 478 -4.76 -9.01 -9.54
CA ASN A 478 -4.72 -8.80 -10.97
C ASN A 478 -5.25 -10.01 -11.75
N TYR A 479 -5.02 -11.23 -11.25
CA TYR A 479 -5.62 -12.44 -11.80
C TYR A 479 -7.16 -12.33 -11.82
N TYR A 480 -7.79 -11.95 -10.70
CA TYR A 480 -9.24 -11.80 -10.66
C TYR A 480 -9.74 -10.58 -11.45
N ARG A 481 -9.00 -9.48 -11.47
CA ARG A 481 -9.33 -8.32 -12.32
C ARG A 481 -9.36 -8.69 -13.81
N SER A 482 -8.55 -9.64 -14.26
CA SER A 482 -8.55 -10.07 -15.67
C SER A 482 -9.85 -10.74 -16.12
N PHE A 483 -10.69 -11.21 -15.19
CA PHE A 483 -12.05 -11.74 -15.49
C PHE A 483 -13.14 -10.67 -15.38
N MET A 484 -12.80 -9.47 -14.91
CA MET A 484 -13.78 -8.40 -14.66
C MET A 484 -13.79 -7.39 -15.79
N LYS A 485 -14.92 -6.72 -15.96
CA LYS A 485 -15.00 -5.55 -16.81
C LYS A 485 -14.33 -4.36 -16.13
N PRO A 486 -13.70 -3.44 -16.89
CA PRO A 486 -12.99 -2.29 -16.33
C PRO A 486 -13.84 -1.38 -15.45
N GLU A 487 -15.12 -1.25 -15.78
CA GLU A 487 -16.08 -0.43 -15.03
C GLU A 487 -16.63 -1.11 -13.76
N THR A 488 -16.44 -2.43 -13.63
CA THR A 488 -16.91 -3.17 -12.45
C THR A 488 -15.99 -2.93 -11.25
N LYS A 489 -16.55 -2.40 -10.17
CA LYS A 489 -15.83 -2.12 -8.92
C LYS A 489 -15.47 -3.41 -8.17
N LEU A 490 -14.45 -3.33 -7.35
CA LEU A 490 -13.97 -4.47 -6.58
C LEU A 490 -13.96 -4.20 -5.09
N VAL A 491 -14.60 -5.10 -4.33
CA VAL A 491 -14.51 -5.19 -2.87
C VAL A 491 -13.52 -6.30 -2.51
N CYS A 492 -12.49 -6.00 -1.73
CA CYS A 492 -11.59 -7.00 -1.20
C CYS A 492 -11.91 -7.32 0.26
N MET A 493 -12.08 -8.61 0.55
CA MET A 493 -12.39 -9.10 1.91
C MET A 493 -11.10 -9.22 2.71
N ILE A 494 -11.00 -8.47 3.79
CA ILE A 494 -9.83 -8.47 4.71
C ILE A 494 -10.22 -8.72 6.17
N LYS A 495 -11.40 -9.31 6.38
CA LYS A 495 -11.89 -9.73 7.71
C LYS A 495 -11.02 -10.80 8.35
N ALA A 496 -11.21 -11.05 9.63
CA ALA A 496 -10.43 -12.01 10.43
C ALA A 496 -8.91 -11.77 10.30
N ASP A 497 -8.50 -10.52 10.54
CA ASP A 497 -7.11 -10.07 10.40
C ASP A 497 -6.49 -10.44 9.04
N GLY A 498 -7.21 -10.10 7.93
CA GLY A 498 -6.75 -10.43 6.59
C GLY A 498 -6.62 -11.94 6.37
N TYR A 499 -7.62 -12.72 6.80
CA TYR A 499 -7.57 -14.20 6.78
C TYR A 499 -6.32 -14.74 7.49
N GLY A 500 -5.96 -14.12 8.62
CA GLY A 500 -4.77 -14.48 9.39
C GLY A 500 -3.46 -13.91 8.87
N ALA A 501 -3.43 -13.31 7.69
CA ALA A 501 -2.21 -12.78 7.07
C ALA A 501 -1.84 -11.35 7.53
N GLY A 502 -2.68 -10.70 8.36
CA GLY A 502 -2.49 -9.32 8.81
C GLY A 502 -3.24 -8.30 7.96
N ALA A 503 -4.34 -7.74 8.47
CA ALA A 503 -5.25 -6.89 7.72
C ALA A 503 -4.61 -5.56 7.28
N VAL A 504 -3.76 -4.95 8.11
CA VAL A 504 -3.24 -3.59 7.88
C VAL A 504 -2.34 -3.53 6.64
N GLU A 505 -1.33 -4.40 6.55
CA GLU A 505 -0.37 -4.37 5.44
C GLU A 505 -1.02 -4.79 4.11
N ILE A 506 -1.95 -5.76 4.16
CA ILE A 506 -2.76 -6.13 2.99
C ILE A 506 -3.64 -4.95 2.56
N ALA A 507 -4.32 -4.28 3.50
CA ALA A 507 -5.16 -3.12 3.19
C ALA A 507 -4.37 -1.97 2.56
N LYS A 508 -3.17 -1.67 3.07
CA LYS A 508 -2.26 -0.68 2.46
C LYS A 508 -1.90 -1.07 1.03
N THR A 509 -1.50 -2.33 0.82
CA THR A 509 -1.18 -2.85 -0.51
C THR A 509 -2.37 -2.73 -1.47
N LEU A 510 -3.57 -3.09 -1.03
CA LEU A 510 -4.79 -3.01 -1.83
C LEU A 510 -5.18 -1.56 -2.15
N GLN A 511 -5.05 -0.66 -1.18
CA GLN A 511 -5.28 0.78 -1.37
C GLN A 511 -4.32 1.36 -2.41
N ASP A 512 -3.03 1.01 -2.38
CA ASP A 512 -2.03 1.43 -3.36
C ASP A 512 -2.35 0.90 -4.77
N HIS A 513 -3.04 -0.24 -4.86
CA HIS A 513 -3.51 -0.84 -6.12
C HIS A 513 -4.97 -0.50 -6.44
N ARG A 514 -5.55 0.55 -5.79
CA ARG A 514 -6.86 1.15 -6.10
C ARG A 514 -8.00 0.17 -6.09
N VAL A 515 -8.12 -0.56 -5.03
CA VAL A 515 -9.33 -1.30 -4.75
C VAL A 515 -10.41 -0.32 -4.30
N ASP A 516 -11.62 -0.43 -4.84
CA ASP A 516 -12.72 0.51 -4.58
C ASP A 516 -13.23 0.42 -3.15
N TYR A 517 -13.30 -0.80 -2.61
CA TYR A 517 -13.81 -1.10 -1.27
C TYR A 517 -12.96 -2.16 -0.58
N LEU A 518 -12.83 -2.00 0.72
CA LEU A 518 -12.40 -3.06 1.63
C LEU A 518 -13.61 -3.53 2.44
N ALA A 519 -13.65 -4.80 2.84
CA ALA A 519 -14.71 -5.31 3.67
C ALA A 519 -14.15 -6.11 4.86
N VAL A 520 -14.61 -5.75 6.04
CA VAL A 520 -14.28 -6.40 7.32
C VAL A 520 -15.52 -6.95 7.99
N ALA A 521 -15.36 -7.80 9.02
CA ALA A 521 -16.50 -8.39 9.70
C ALA A 521 -17.15 -7.42 10.68
N VAL A 522 -16.39 -6.78 11.54
CA VAL A 522 -16.86 -5.96 12.67
C VAL A 522 -16.24 -4.57 12.67
N ALA A 523 -16.86 -3.63 13.39
CA ALA A 523 -16.41 -2.24 13.43
C ALA A 523 -14.98 -2.08 13.93
N ASP A 524 -14.55 -2.85 14.92
CA ASP A 524 -13.19 -2.75 15.50
C ASP A 524 -12.09 -3.06 14.50
N GLU A 525 -12.31 -3.98 13.56
CA GLU A 525 -11.39 -4.23 12.44
C GLU A 525 -11.31 -2.98 11.54
N GLY A 526 -12.44 -2.35 11.23
CA GLY A 526 -12.50 -1.12 10.45
C GLY A 526 -11.80 0.06 11.15
N VAL A 527 -12.00 0.21 12.45
CA VAL A 527 -11.32 1.23 13.27
C VAL A 527 -9.81 1.02 13.24
N THR A 528 -9.36 -0.23 13.36
CA THR A 528 -7.94 -0.58 13.28
C THR A 528 -7.36 -0.15 11.93
N LEU A 529 -8.05 -0.40 10.83
CA LEU A 529 -7.62 0.04 9.50
C LEU A 529 -7.56 1.57 9.40
N ARG A 530 -8.60 2.28 9.87
CA ARG A 530 -8.61 3.76 9.86
C ARG A 530 -7.47 4.35 10.66
N LYS A 531 -7.20 3.82 11.87
CA LYS A 531 -6.06 4.23 12.70
C LYS A 531 -4.71 3.96 12.05
N ASN A 532 -4.64 3.03 11.10
CA ASN A 532 -3.45 2.72 10.32
C ASN A 532 -3.43 3.37 8.91
N GLY A 533 -4.17 4.48 8.73
CA GLY A 533 -4.09 5.33 7.54
C GLY A 533 -4.84 4.81 6.31
N ILE A 534 -5.76 3.85 6.47
CA ILE A 534 -6.60 3.39 5.37
C ILE A 534 -7.73 4.38 5.14
N THR A 535 -7.77 4.95 3.94
CA THR A 535 -8.79 5.94 3.51
C THR A 535 -9.80 5.36 2.52
N SER A 536 -9.53 4.18 1.93
CA SER A 536 -10.49 3.46 1.07
C SER A 536 -11.82 3.24 1.79
N ASN A 537 -12.92 3.15 1.04
CA ASN A 537 -14.23 2.81 1.63
C ASN A 537 -14.17 1.46 2.33
N ILE A 538 -14.73 1.38 3.53
CA ILE A 538 -14.74 0.15 4.35
C ILE A 538 -16.17 -0.26 4.64
N MET A 539 -16.53 -1.46 4.20
CA MET A 539 -17.83 -2.11 4.45
C MET A 539 -17.75 -2.98 5.69
N ILE A 540 -18.74 -2.86 6.59
CA ILE A 540 -18.88 -3.70 7.79
C ILE A 540 -19.96 -4.75 7.53
N MET A 541 -19.55 -6.02 7.51
CA MET A 541 -20.41 -7.14 7.13
C MET A 541 -21.31 -7.67 8.27
N ASN A 542 -20.93 -7.44 9.53
CA ASN A 542 -21.70 -7.81 10.72
C ASN A 542 -21.76 -6.62 11.68
N PRO A 543 -22.52 -5.56 11.36
CA PRO A 543 -22.57 -4.36 12.19
C PRO A 543 -23.28 -4.66 13.53
N GLU A 544 -22.63 -4.29 14.62
CA GLU A 544 -23.20 -4.34 15.96
C GLU A 544 -23.92 -3.03 16.28
N MET A 545 -25.15 -3.09 16.83
CA MET A 545 -25.92 -1.89 17.15
C MET A 545 -25.23 -0.95 18.15
N THR A 546 -24.42 -1.52 19.03
CA THR A 546 -23.62 -0.77 20.02
C THR A 546 -22.46 0.01 19.37
N ALA A 547 -22.07 -0.34 18.15
CA ALA A 547 -20.96 0.27 17.44
C ALA A 547 -21.37 1.32 16.40
N PHE A 548 -22.66 1.66 16.27
CA PHE A 548 -23.12 2.62 15.24
C PHE A 548 -22.44 3.98 15.35
N LYS A 549 -22.32 4.54 16.56
CA LYS A 549 -21.59 5.79 16.75
C LYS A 549 -20.15 5.68 16.26
N THR A 550 -19.46 4.61 16.59
CA THR A 550 -18.10 4.34 16.12
C THR A 550 -18.04 4.25 14.59
N MET A 551 -19.05 3.64 13.95
CA MET A 551 -19.11 3.57 12.48
C MET A 551 -19.26 4.97 11.86
N PHE A 552 -20.06 5.83 12.46
CA PHE A 552 -20.20 7.24 12.01
C PHE A 552 -18.88 8.02 12.20
N ASP A 553 -18.24 7.87 13.37
CA ASP A 553 -17.02 8.62 13.72
C ASP A 553 -15.82 8.22 12.82
N TYR A 554 -15.82 6.99 12.29
CA TYR A 554 -14.74 6.43 11.46
C TYR A 554 -15.12 6.19 10.00
N ASP A 555 -16.26 6.69 9.52
CA ASP A 555 -16.77 6.50 8.15
C ASP A 555 -16.74 5.02 7.72
N LEU A 556 -17.36 4.15 8.53
CA LEU A 556 -17.47 2.71 8.26
C LEU A 556 -18.90 2.38 7.81
N GLU A 557 -19.03 1.86 6.58
CA GLU A 557 -20.31 1.68 5.90
C GLU A 557 -20.96 0.34 6.27
N PRO A 558 -22.04 0.30 7.07
CA PRO A 558 -22.63 -0.95 7.56
C PRO A 558 -23.49 -1.67 6.52
N GLU A 559 -23.48 -3.00 6.57
CA GLU A 559 -24.49 -3.87 5.99
C GLU A 559 -25.83 -3.71 6.75
N VAL A 560 -26.95 -3.64 6.02
CA VAL A 560 -28.31 -3.60 6.59
C VAL A 560 -29.09 -4.78 6.04
N TYR A 561 -29.53 -5.69 6.91
CA TYR A 561 -30.09 -6.97 6.54
C TYR A 561 -31.46 -7.29 7.17
N SER A 562 -31.98 -6.39 8.04
CA SER A 562 -33.29 -6.56 8.67
C SER A 562 -33.86 -5.21 9.09
N PHE A 563 -35.17 -5.15 9.27
CA PHE A 563 -35.87 -3.96 9.75
C PHE A 563 -35.38 -3.51 11.14
N ARG A 564 -35.02 -4.46 12.01
CA ARG A 564 -34.48 -4.16 13.33
C ARG A 564 -33.18 -3.36 13.26
N ILE A 565 -32.24 -3.78 12.40
CA ILE A 565 -30.97 -3.05 12.17
C ILE A 565 -31.25 -1.72 11.50
N LEU A 566 -32.12 -1.70 10.49
CA LEU A 566 -32.49 -0.50 9.76
C LEU A 566 -33.00 0.60 10.69
N ASP A 567 -34.01 0.29 11.50
CA ASP A 567 -34.65 1.24 12.40
C ASP A 567 -33.68 1.71 13.51
N ALA A 568 -32.88 0.80 14.04
CA ALA A 568 -31.89 1.13 15.05
C ALA A 568 -30.79 2.03 14.49
N LEU A 569 -30.33 1.80 13.26
CA LEU A 569 -29.34 2.62 12.59
C LEU A 569 -29.86 4.02 12.25
N ILE A 570 -31.07 4.13 11.71
CA ILE A 570 -31.74 5.41 11.43
C ILE A 570 -31.82 6.22 12.73
N LYS A 571 -32.35 5.63 13.80
CA LYS A 571 -32.48 6.28 15.11
C LYS A 571 -31.13 6.74 15.68
N ALA A 572 -30.08 5.91 15.53
CA ALA A 572 -28.74 6.27 15.98
C ALA A 572 -28.16 7.43 15.16
N ALA A 573 -28.33 7.41 13.84
CA ALA A 573 -27.85 8.48 12.95
C ALA A 573 -28.58 9.82 13.22
N GLU A 574 -29.89 9.78 13.40
CA GLU A 574 -30.70 10.95 13.78
C GLU A 574 -30.25 11.54 15.13
N LYS A 575 -29.98 10.69 16.11
CA LYS A 575 -29.49 11.10 17.44
C LYS A 575 -28.13 11.82 17.36
N GLU A 576 -27.24 11.34 16.51
CA GLU A 576 -25.89 11.92 16.31
C GLU A 576 -25.91 13.08 15.29
N GLY A 577 -27.06 13.42 14.71
CA GLY A 577 -27.20 14.48 13.70
C GLY A 577 -26.58 14.13 12.34
N VAL A 578 -26.39 12.83 12.06
CA VAL A 578 -25.82 12.34 10.80
C VAL A 578 -26.90 12.30 9.72
N THR A 579 -26.56 12.72 8.50
CA THR A 579 -27.45 12.70 7.33
C THR A 579 -26.76 12.06 6.14
N GLY A 580 -27.52 11.29 5.35
CA GLY A 580 -27.02 10.68 4.13
C GLY A 580 -25.90 9.66 4.35
N PHE A 581 -25.83 9.00 5.50
CA PHE A 581 -24.79 8.02 5.77
C PHE A 581 -24.93 6.79 4.89
N PRO A 582 -23.88 6.37 4.15
CA PRO A 582 -23.96 5.28 3.20
C PRO A 582 -24.13 3.92 3.88
N VAL A 583 -25.04 3.12 3.35
CA VAL A 583 -25.31 1.76 3.83
C VAL A 583 -25.44 0.76 2.67
N HIS A 584 -25.22 -0.52 2.97
CA HIS A 584 -25.27 -1.61 2.00
C HIS A 584 -26.45 -2.53 2.33
N ILE A 585 -27.47 -2.52 1.47
CA ILE A 585 -28.68 -3.33 1.66
C ILE A 585 -28.41 -4.76 1.23
N LYS A 586 -28.69 -5.72 2.10
CA LYS A 586 -28.55 -7.14 1.80
C LYS A 586 -29.88 -7.81 1.54
N LEU A 587 -29.97 -8.56 0.44
CA LEU A 587 -31.10 -9.40 0.08
C LEU A 587 -30.77 -10.88 0.30
N ASP A 588 -31.68 -11.64 0.89
CA ASP A 588 -31.58 -13.09 0.96
C ASP A 588 -32.22 -13.70 -0.27
N THR A 589 -31.45 -14.35 -1.08
CA THR A 589 -31.89 -15.00 -2.33
C THR A 589 -31.79 -16.52 -2.26
N GLY A 590 -31.67 -17.09 -1.08
CA GLY A 590 -31.63 -18.54 -0.89
C GLY A 590 -30.46 -19.07 -0.08
N MET A 591 -29.62 -18.19 0.49
CA MET A 591 -28.58 -18.60 1.45
C MET A 591 -29.13 -18.77 2.87
N HIS A 592 -30.23 -18.06 3.19
CA HIS A 592 -30.90 -18.08 4.48
C HIS A 592 -30.03 -17.81 5.70
N ARG A 593 -29.06 -16.87 5.50
CA ARG A 593 -28.17 -16.42 6.56
C ARG A 593 -28.56 -15.05 7.10
N LEU A 594 -28.54 -14.02 6.27
CA LEU A 594 -28.95 -12.64 6.56
C LEU A 594 -29.47 -12.00 5.27
N GLY A 595 -30.44 -11.08 5.37
CA GLY A 595 -30.95 -10.31 4.24
C GLY A 595 -32.46 -10.13 4.28
N PHE A 596 -32.97 -9.10 3.58
CA PHE A 596 -34.40 -8.90 3.34
C PHE A 596 -34.89 -9.88 2.28
N ASP A 597 -36.15 -10.34 2.41
CA ASP A 597 -36.82 -11.15 1.39
C ASP A 597 -37.14 -10.28 0.16
N PRO A 598 -36.54 -10.57 -1.01
CA PRO A 598 -36.76 -9.77 -2.21
C PRO A 598 -38.21 -9.86 -2.75
N GLU A 599 -39.05 -10.78 -2.28
CA GLU A 599 -40.44 -10.92 -2.70
C GLU A 599 -41.43 -10.26 -1.72
N ASN A 600 -41.13 -10.27 -0.41
CA ASN A 600 -42.08 -9.85 0.60
C ASN A 600 -41.68 -8.55 1.32
N ASP A 601 -40.41 -8.20 1.43
CA ASP A 601 -39.95 -7.09 2.26
C ASP A 601 -39.71 -5.78 1.48
N MET A 602 -39.65 -5.81 0.15
CA MET A 602 -39.14 -4.68 -0.66
C MET A 602 -40.02 -3.42 -0.55
N GLU A 603 -41.36 -3.55 -0.51
CA GLU A 603 -42.24 -2.40 -0.40
C GLU A 603 -42.04 -1.65 0.94
N GLU A 604 -41.97 -2.40 2.04
CA GLU A 604 -41.76 -1.83 3.37
C GLU A 604 -40.35 -1.26 3.51
N LEU A 605 -39.33 -1.94 3.02
CA LEU A 605 -37.95 -1.47 3.00
C LEU A 605 -37.81 -0.11 2.27
N ILE A 606 -38.37 -0.01 1.07
CA ILE A 606 -38.37 1.20 0.27
C ILE A 606 -39.11 2.33 0.98
N ALA A 607 -40.28 2.03 1.56
CA ALA A 607 -41.06 3.01 2.29
C ALA A 607 -40.26 3.57 3.47
N ARG A 608 -39.60 2.73 4.28
CA ARG A 608 -38.79 3.17 5.42
C ARG A 608 -37.58 3.97 4.97
N LEU A 609 -36.86 3.55 3.94
CA LEU A 609 -35.70 4.26 3.40
C LEU A 609 -36.06 5.64 2.86
N LYS A 610 -37.26 5.82 2.28
CA LYS A 610 -37.73 7.11 1.74
C LYS A 610 -38.23 8.09 2.80
N HIS A 611 -38.67 7.61 3.96
CA HIS A 611 -39.24 8.46 5.01
C HIS A 611 -38.22 9.01 6.01
N GLN A 612 -36.94 8.98 5.65
CA GLN A 612 -35.84 9.48 6.44
C GLN A 612 -34.72 10.03 5.55
N ASN A 613 -33.80 10.80 6.12
CA ASN A 613 -32.63 11.35 5.45
C ASN A 613 -31.31 11.05 6.18
N ALA A 614 -31.37 10.26 7.23
CA ALA A 614 -30.21 9.93 8.05
C ALA A 614 -29.23 9.00 7.32
N ILE A 615 -29.75 8.05 6.54
CA ILE A 615 -28.97 7.05 5.80
C ILE A 615 -29.34 7.03 4.31
N ILE A 616 -28.42 6.55 3.48
CA ILE A 616 -28.64 6.44 2.03
C ILE A 616 -28.16 5.06 1.53
N PRO A 617 -28.98 4.31 0.75
CA PRO A 617 -28.54 3.05 0.17
C PRO A 617 -27.46 3.28 -0.89
N ARG A 618 -26.20 2.94 -0.57
CA ARG A 618 -25.05 3.01 -1.47
C ARG A 618 -25.00 1.81 -2.41
N SER A 619 -25.28 0.63 -1.89
CA SER A 619 -25.35 -0.59 -2.67
C SER A 619 -26.43 -1.53 -2.21
N VAL A 620 -26.78 -2.48 -3.06
CA VAL A 620 -27.62 -3.63 -2.75
C VAL A 620 -26.93 -4.89 -3.23
N PHE A 621 -26.92 -5.93 -2.37
CA PHE A 621 -26.20 -7.15 -2.67
C PHE A 621 -26.85 -8.42 -2.13
N SER A 622 -26.44 -9.54 -2.69
CA SER A 622 -26.71 -10.89 -2.19
C SER A 622 -25.45 -11.76 -2.26
N HIS A 623 -25.57 -13.06 -2.08
CA HIS A 623 -24.44 -13.97 -2.08
C HIS A 623 -24.76 -15.28 -2.76
N PHE A 624 -23.97 -15.70 -3.76
CA PHE A 624 -24.09 -17.01 -4.36
C PHE A 624 -23.72 -18.11 -3.38
N VAL A 625 -24.52 -19.18 -3.36
CA VAL A 625 -24.31 -20.34 -2.48
C VAL A 625 -23.38 -21.36 -3.11
N GLY A 626 -23.55 -21.61 -4.42
CA GLY A 626 -22.86 -22.67 -5.13
C GLY A 626 -22.19 -22.20 -6.43
N SER A 627 -21.57 -21.02 -6.43
CA SER A 627 -20.84 -20.51 -7.59
C SER A 627 -19.52 -21.23 -7.89
N ASP A 628 -19.06 -22.08 -7.00
CA ASP A 628 -17.84 -22.88 -7.08
C ASP A 628 -18.04 -24.23 -7.80
N ASP A 629 -19.28 -24.68 -7.98
CA ASP A 629 -19.60 -25.99 -8.60
C ASP A 629 -20.71 -25.83 -9.66
N ASP A 630 -20.42 -26.30 -10.88
CA ASP A 630 -21.32 -26.24 -12.04
C ASP A 630 -22.65 -26.97 -11.82
N SER A 631 -22.70 -27.95 -10.92
CA SER A 631 -23.94 -28.67 -10.55
C SER A 631 -25.02 -27.78 -9.93
N PHE A 632 -24.62 -26.60 -9.39
CA PHE A 632 -25.51 -25.61 -8.77
C PHE A 632 -25.87 -24.44 -9.71
N ASP A 633 -25.56 -24.49 -11.00
CA ASP A 633 -25.82 -23.39 -11.95
C ASP A 633 -27.30 -23.01 -12.05
N ALA A 634 -28.19 -24.00 -12.01
CA ALA A 634 -29.62 -23.76 -12.03
C ALA A 634 -30.10 -23.01 -10.79
N PHE A 635 -29.57 -23.35 -9.62
CA PHE A 635 -29.88 -22.65 -8.36
C PHE A 635 -29.27 -21.25 -8.34
N SER A 636 -28.04 -21.10 -8.81
CA SER A 636 -27.37 -19.79 -8.95
C SER A 636 -28.13 -18.87 -9.90
N ALA A 637 -28.74 -19.43 -10.96
CA ALA A 637 -29.61 -18.66 -11.87
C ALA A 637 -30.90 -18.18 -11.18
N GLN A 638 -31.51 -19.01 -10.34
CA GLN A 638 -32.67 -18.61 -9.52
C GLN A 638 -32.30 -17.52 -8.50
N GLN A 639 -31.19 -17.68 -7.80
CA GLN A 639 -30.67 -16.64 -6.88
C GLN A 639 -30.47 -15.31 -7.61
N PHE A 640 -29.86 -15.33 -8.80
CA PHE A 640 -29.65 -14.14 -9.60
C PHE A 640 -30.96 -13.48 -10.04
N ALA A 641 -31.96 -14.26 -10.49
CA ALA A 641 -33.26 -13.75 -10.91
C ALA A 641 -34.00 -13.03 -9.75
N LEU A 642 -34.00 -13.62 -8.55
CA LEU A 642 -34.56 -12.99 -7.36
C LEU A 642 -33.83 -11.71 -6.99
N PHE A 643 -32.49 -11.73 -7.02
CA PHE A 643 -31.66 -10.56 -6.76
C PHE A 643 -31.90 -9.45 -7.78
N ASP A 644 -31.92 -9.78 -9.07
CA ASP A 644 -32.15 -8.83 -10.17
C ASP A 644 -33.49 -8.10 -10.01
N LYS A 645 -34.57 -8.86 -9.69
CA LYS A 645 -35.91 -8.30 -9.42
C LYS A 645 -35.87 -7.32 -8.25
N GLY A 646 -35.45 -7.77 -7.08
CA GLY A 646 -35.43 -6.94 -5.85
C GLY A 646 -34.53 -5.73 -5.95
N SER A 647 -33.32 -5.90 -6.51
CA SER A 647 -32.36 -4.80 -6.66
C SER A 647 -32.79 -3.75 -7.67
N LYS A 648 -33.49 -4.14 -8.77
CA LYS A 648 -34.09 -3.21 -9.73
C LYS A 648 -35.27 -2.45 -9.11
N GLN A 649 -36.08 -3.12 -8.29
CA GLN A 649 -37.17 -2.47 -7.58
C GLN A 649 -36.66 -1.39 -6.62
N LEU A 650 -35.57 -1.68 -5.90
CA LEU A 650 -34.90 -0.70 -5.02
C LEU A 650 -34.34 0.45 -5.85
N GLN A 651 -33.62 0.19 -6.94
CA GLN A 651 -33.06 1.24 -7.79
C GLN A 651 -34.12 2.16 -8.37
N ALA A 652 -35.26 1.60 -8.81
CA ALA A 652 -36.36 2.39 -9.37
C ALA A 652 -36.99 3.37 -8.37
N ALA A 653 -36.78 3.16 -7.08
CA ALA A 653 -37.32 4.01 -6.01
C ALA A 653 -36.42 5.22 -5.70
N PHE A 654 -35.17 5.25 -6.19
CA PHE A 654 -34.19 6.31 -5.89
C PHE A 654 -33.54 6.87 -7.15
N ASP A 655 -33.30 8.18 -7.18
CA ASP A 655 -32.70 8.87 -8.32
C ASP A 655 -31.18 8.65 -8.42
N HIS A 656 -30.49 8.40 -7.29
CA HIS A 656 -29.06 8.13 -7.30
C HIS A 656 -28.77 6.67 -7.66
N LYS A 657 -27.57 6.44 -8.20
CA LYS A 657 -27.12 5.08 -8.54
C LYS A 657 -26.86 4.25 -7.29
N ILE A 658 -27.54 3.11 -7.17
CA ILE A 658 -27.32 2.09 -6.15
C ILE A 658 -26.49 0.97 -6.78
N LEU A 659 -25.28 0.72 -6.27
CA LEU A 659 -24.38 -0.29 -6.80
C LEU A 659 -24.94 -1.69 -6.51
N ARG A 660 -25.03 -2.53 -7.54
CA ARG A 660 -25.59 -3.89 -7.47
C ARG A 660 -24.47 -4.91 -7.50
N HIS A 661 -24.44 -5.86 -6.57
CA HIS A 661 -23.43 -6.91 -6.57
C HIS A 661 -23.88 -8.23 -5.95
N ILE A 662 -23.44 -9.35 -6.54
CA ILE A 662 -23.77 -10.70 -6.06
C ILE A 662 -22.57 -11.64 -6.11
N CYS A 663 -21.65 -11.47 -7.09
CA CYS A 663 -20.49 -12.35 -7.28
C CYS A 663 -19.51 -12.31 -6.11
N ASN A 664 -19.14 -13.50 -5.62
CA ASN A 664 -18.00 -13.80 -4.76
C ASN A 664 -16.78 -14.19 -5.63
N SER A 665 -15.68 -14.66 -5.05
CA SER A 665 -14.47 -15.04 -5.81
C SER A 665 -14.76 -16.05 -6.92
N ALA A 666 -15.51 -17.11 -6.66
CA ALA A 666 -15.88 -18.10 -7.67
C ALA A 666 -16.82 -17.52 -8.73
N GLY A 667 -17.79 -16.68 -8.33
CA GLY A 667 -18.71 -16.02 -9.24
C GLY A 667 -18.04 -15.03 -10.20
N ILE A 668 -16.89 -14.44 -9.83
CA ILE A 668 -16.12 -13.57 -10.74
C ILE A 668 -15.66 -14.35 -11.97
N GLU A 669 -15.15 -15.56 -11.79
CA GLU A 669 -14.69 -16.42 -12.88
C GLU A 669 -15.86 -17.11 -13.62
N HIS A 670 -16.85 -17.58 -12.85
CA HIS A 670 -17.90 -18.47 -13.36
C HIS A 670 -19.03 -17.72 -14.08
N PHE A 671 -19.37 -16.50 -13.61
CA PHE A 671 -20.53 -15.76 -14.10
C PHE A 671 -20.16 -14.36 -14.59
N PRO A 672 -19.40 -14.20 -15.68
CA PRO A 672 -18.96 -12.90 -16.20
C PRO A 672 -20.14 -11.97 -16.51
N ASP A 673 -21.29 -12.50 -16.91
CA ASP A 673 -22.51 -11.73 -17.22
C ASP A 673 -23.25 -11.24 -15.96
N ARG A 674 -22.89 -11.74 -14.76
CA ARG A 674 -23.55 -11.42 -13.49
C ARG A 674 -22.68 -10.59 -12.55
N GLN A 675 -21.56 -10.05 -13.03
CA GLN A 675 -20.66 -9.21 -12.23
C GLN A 675 -21.29 -7.88 -11.81
N LEU A 676 -22.18 -7.34 -12.65
CA LEU A 676 -22.93 -6.10 -12.41
C LEU A 676 -21.99 -4.91 -12.12
N ASP A 677 -22.34 -4.07 -11.11
CA ASP A 677 -21.56 -2.88 -10.78
C ASP A 677 -20.35 -3.16 -9.92
N MET A 678 -20.35 -4.29 -9.16
CA MET A 678 -19.31 -4.59 -8.19
C MET A 678 -19.17 -6.09 -7.92
N CYS A 679 -17.97 -6.56 -7.60
CA CYS A 679 -17.68 -7.95 -7.19
C CYS A 679 -16.96 -7.98 -5.84
N ARG A 680 -17.05 -9.12 -5.13
CA ARG A 680 -16.38 -9.32 -3.83
C ARG A 680 -15.35 -10.42 -3.92
N LEU A 681 -14.07 -10.05 -3.79
CA LEU A 681 -12.94 -10.95 -3.80
C LEU A 681 -12.55 -11.35 -2.37
N GLY A 682 -12.64 -12.63 -2.07
CA GLY A 682 -12.28 -13.22 -0.77
C GLY A 682 -11.05 -14.11 -0.88
N LEU A 683 -11.24 -15.44 -0.77
CA LEU A 683 -10.17 -16.44 -0.71
C LEU A 683 -9.19 -16.36 -1.89
N GLY A 684 -9.71 -16.01 -3.07
CA GLY A 684 -8.88 -15.83 -4.26
C GLY A 684 -7.76 -14.80 -4.08
N LEU A 685 -7.97 -13.76 -3.28
CA LEU A 685 -6.95 -12.77 -2.95
C LEU A 685 -5.77 -13.40 -2.21
N TYR A 686 -6.04 -14.40 -1.36
CA TYR A 686 -5.06 -15.11 -0.56
C TYR A 686 -4.43 -16.32 -1.28
N GLY A 687 -4.65 -16.40 -2.59
CA GLY A 687 -3.96 -17.31 -3.50
C GLY A 687 -4.59 -18.67 -3.68
N ILE A 688 -5.86 -18.84 -3.29
CA ILE A 688 -6.58 -20.10 -3.45
C ILE A 688 -7.76 -19.90 -4.40
N ASN A 689 -7.74 -20.59 -5.53
CA ASN A 689 -8.83 -20.56 -6.50
C ASN A 689 -10.07 -21.24 -5.91
N SER A 690 -11.17 -20.48 -5.85
CA SER A 690 -12.39 -20.95 -5.19
C SER A 690 -13.14 -22.03 -5.99
N ARG A 691 -12.85 -22.22 -7.29
CA ARG A 691 -13.53 -23.24 -8.12
C ARG A 691 -12.83 -24.59 -8.12
N ASN A 692 -11.52 -24.61 -8.13
CA ASN A 692 -10.75 -25.85 -8.25
C ASN A 692 -9.89 -26.16 -7.03
N ASN A 693 -9.96 -25.34 -5.98
CA ASN A 693 -9.18 -25.45 -4.74
C ASN A 693 -7.65 -25.51 -4.97
N LYS A 694 -7.14 -24.96 -6.07
CA LYS A 694 -5.69 -24.93 -6.38
C LYS A 694 -5.07 -23.61 -5.97
N THR A 695 -3.79 -23.64 -5.68
CA THR A 695 -3.00 -22.42 -5.43
C THR A 695 -2.83 -21.65 -6.75
N ILE A 696 -3.11 -20.33 -6.72
CA ILE A 696 -2.84 -19.37 -7.80
C ILE A 696 -1.41 -18.83 -7.60
N ASN A 697 -1.22 -17.96 -6.58
CA ASN A 697 0.09 -17.55 -6.10
C ASN A 697 0.07 -17.63 -4.57
N CYS A 698 1.06 -18.30 -3.97
CA CYS A 698 1.11 -18.51 -2.53
C CYS A 698 1.34 -17.18 -1.80
N VAL A 699 0.39 -16.78 -0.96
CA VAL A 699 0.48 -15.55 -0.16
C VAL A 699 1.12 -15.82 1.19
N SER A 700 0.73 -16.90 1.86
CA SER A 700 1.12 -17.18 3.24
C SER A 700 1.94 -18.46 3.35
N THR A 701 3.12 -18.37 3.99
CA THR A 701 3.98 -19.49 4.31
C THR A 701 4.25 -19.51 5.80
N LEU A 702 3.80 -20.56 6.49
CA LEU A 702 4.04 -20.77 7.92
C LEU A 702 5.30 -21.59 8.13
N LYS A 703 6.29 -20.99 8.79
CA LYS A 703 7.60 -21.60 9.06
C LYS A 703 7.93 -21.57 10.54
N THR A 704 8.71 -22.56 10.94
CA THR A 704 9.34 -22.62 12.27
C THR A 704 10.74 -23.20 12.16
N THR A 705 11.39 -23.52 13.28
CA THR A 705 12.75 -24.08 13.31
C THR A 705 12.82 -25.35 14.18
N ILE A 706 13.85 -26.16 14.00
CA ILE A 706 14.13 -27.27 14.89
C ILE A 706 14.75 -26.73 16.18
N LEU A 707 14.11 -26.98 17.34
CA LEU A 707 14.62 -26.60 18.65
C LEU A 707 15.67 -27.58 19.16
N GLN A 708 15.34 -28.89 19.10
CA GLN A 708 16.16 -29.97 19.64
C GLN A 708 15.91 -31.27 18.91
N MET A 709 16.94 -32.09 18.82
CA MET A 709 16.88 -33.42 18.21
C MET A 709 17.15 -34.50 19.26
N HIS A 710 16.37 -35.60 19.24
CA HIS A 710 16.48 -36.75 20.12
C HIS A 710 16.65 -38.04 19.33
N HIS A 711 17.62 -38.86 19.70
CA HIS A 711 17.77 -40.24 19.23
C HIS A 711 17.01 -41.17 20.16
N ILE A 712 15.92 -41.75 19.71
CA ILE A 712 14.99 -42.53 20.52
C ILE A 712 14.95 -43.96 20.02
N LYS A 713 14.94 -44.92 20.94
CA LYS A 713 14.99 -46.34 20.61
C LYS A 713 13.60 -46.88 20.24
N ALA A 714 13.60 -47.94 19.45
CA ALA A 714 12.41 -48.74 19.20
C ALA A 714 11.73 -49.18 20.50
N GLY A 715 10.42 -49.14 20.55
CA GLY A 715 9.61 -49.48 21.71
C GLY A 715 9.38 -48.31 22.67
N GLU A 716 10.10 -47.21 22.54
CA GLU A 716 9.84 -45.99 23.33
C GLU A 716 8.66 -45.21 22.76
N SER A 717 8.00 -44.39 23.61
CA SER A 717 6.82 -43.61 23.24
C SER A 717 7.10 -42.13 23.18
N ILE A 718 6.34 -41.41 22.33
CA ILE A 718 6.47 -39.98 22.10
C ILE A 718 5.24 -39.25 22.63
N GLY A 719 5.48 -38.16 23.39
CA GLY A 719 4.51 -37.16 23.80
C GLY A 719 3.46 -37.65 24.83
N TYR A 720 2.46 -36.81 25.03
CA TYR A 720 1.38 -37.03 26.02
C TYR A 720 0.59 -38.30 25.71
N SER A 721 0.19 -39.00 26.78
CA SER A 721 -0.59 -40.21 26.72
C SER A 721 0.09 -41.39 26.00
N ARG A 722 1.38 -41.25 25.70
CA ARG A 722 2.20 -42.27 25.02
C ARG A 722 1.53 -42.81 23.74
N ARG A 723 0.91 -41.93 22.96
CA ARG A 723 0.05 -42.31 21.82
C ARG A 723 0.83 -42.92 20.68
N THR A 724 2.04 -42.42 20.40
CA THR A 724 2.93 -42.98 19.37
C THR A 724 4.01 -43.78 20.05
N ILE A 725 4.10 -45.07 19.71
CA ILE A 725 5.22 -45.95 20.10
C ILE A 725 6.05 -46.19 18.84
N LEU A 726 7.37 -46.05 18.98
CA LEU A 726 8.27 -46.18 17.85
C LEU A 726 8.52 -47.68 17.55
N ASP A 727 8.43 -48.08 16.30
CA ASP A 727 8.69 -49.43 15.82
C ASP A 727 10.15 -49.67 15.46
N LYS A 728 10.95 -48.62 15.30
CA LYS A 728 12.37 -48.58 14.97
C LYS A 728 13.09 -47.47 15.69
N ASP A 729 14.41 -47.58 15.77
CA ASP A 729 15.27 -46.48 16.24
C ASP A 729 15.04 -45.27 15.33
N SER A 730 14.70 -44.12 15.92
CA SER A 730 14.27 -42.93 15.20
C SER A 730 14.93 -41.65 15.74
N VAL A 731 15.03 -40.64 14.89
CA VAL A 731 15.45 -39.30 15.24
C VAL A 731 14.20 -38.39 15.26
N ILE A 732 13.87 -37.88 16.43
CA ILE A 732 12.68 -37.03 16.64
C ILE A 732 13.11 -35.60 16.92
N ALA A 733 12.60 -34.65 16.17
CA ALA A 733 12.85 -33.22 16.38
C ALA A 733 11.65 -32.53 17.06
N ALA A 734 11.95 -31.66 18.02
CA ALA A 734 10.98 -30.75 18.63
C ALA A 734 10.97 -29.41 17.87
N ILE A 735 9.79 -28.89 17.57
CA ILE A 735 9.59 -27.62 16.88
C ILE A 735 8.66 -26.69 17.69
N PRO A 736 8.93 -25.35 17.76
CA PRO A 736 8.21 -24.41 18.64
C PRO A 736 6.90 -23.92 18.01
N ILE A 737 6.01 -24.84 17.68
CA ILE A 737 4.67 -24.54 17.21
C ILE A 737 3.70 -25.57 17.78
N GLY A 738 2.59 -25.12 18.30
CA GLY A 738 1.55 -25.96 18.86
C GLY A 738 0.13 -25.49 18.56
N TYR A 739 -0.88 -26.07 19.22
CA TYR A 739 -2.25 -25.69 18.91
C TYR A 739 -2.62 -24.26 19.37
N ALA A 740 -1.87 -23.67 20.29
CA ALA A 740 -2.06 -22.26 20.66
C ALA A 740 -1.52 -21.28 19.58
N ASP A 741 -0.70 -21.79 18.65
CA ASP A 741 -0.24 -21.03 17.49
C ASP A 741 -1.13 -21.21 16.26
N GLY A 742 -2.04 -22.20 16.31
CA GLY A 742 -2.93 -22.54 15.21
C GLY A 742 -2.64 -23.90 14.55
N LEU A 743 -1.62 -24.65 15.01
CA LEU A 743 -1.37 -25.99 14.52
C LEU A 743 -2.37 -26.98 15.11
N ASN A 744 -3.37 -27.38 14.32
CA ASN A 744 -4.46 -28.22 14.80
C ASN A 744 -3.98 -29.56 15.40
N ARG A 745 -4.50 -29.91 16.58
CA ARG A 745 -4.07 -31.10 17.31
C ARG A 745 -4.35 -32.42 16.57
N HIS A 746 -5.34 -32.47 15.67
CA HIS A 746 -5.64 -33.66 14.85
C HIS A 746 -4.57 -33.97 13.80
N LEU A 747 -3.65 -33.06 13.53
CA LEU A 747 -2.52 -33.30 12.61
C LEU A 747 -1.42 -34.20 13.23
N GLY A 748 -1.43 -34.41 14.57
CA GLY A 748 -0.51 -35.28 15.29
C GLY A 748 -0.70 -36.75 14.99
N ASN A 749 0.12 -37.61 15.63
CA ASN A 749 0.04 -39.08 15.57
C ASN A 749 0.15 -39.65 14.12
N ARG A 750 1.03 -39.09 13.30
CA ARG A 750 1.27 -39.46 11.89
C ARG A 750 0.11 -39.20 10.93
N HIS A 751 -0.89 -38.34 11.32
CA HIS A 751 -1.97 -37.99 10.40
C HIS A 751 -1.52 -36.97 9.35
N ALA A 752 -0.54 -36.14 9.69
CA ALA A 752 0.00 -35.12 8.76
C ALA A 752 1.54 -35.03 8.85
N TYR A 753 2.10 -34.21 8.01
CA TYR A 753 3.53 -33.95 7.93
C TYR A 753 3.81 -32.47 7.69
N CYS A 754 5.03 -32.05 7.98
CA CYS A 754 5.64 -30.79 7.55
C CYS A 754 6.84 -31.08 6.65
N LEU A 755 7.52 -30.05 6.15
CA LEU A 755 8.72 -30.19 5.33
C LEU A 755 9.95 -29.70 6.09
N VAL A 756 10.99 -30.53 6.15
CA VAL A 756 12.33 -30.18 6.63
C VAL A 756 13.28 -30.34 5.46
N ASN A 757 13.94 -29.27 5.04
CA ASN A 757 14.82 -29.26 3.86
C ASN A 757 14.12 -29.86 2.60
N GLY A 758 12.81 -29.57 2.42
CA GLY A 758 11.99 -30.07 1.30
C GLY A 758 11.57 -31.55 1.43
N GLN A 759 11.90 -32.23 2.53
CA GLN A 759 11.54 -33.62 2.76
C GLN A 759 10.43 -33.74 3.81
N LYS A 760 9.54 -34.72 3.64
CA LYS A 760 8.41 -34.96 4.53
C LYS A 760 8.86 -35.48 5.89
N ALA A 761 8.44 -34.78 6.95
CA ALA A 761 8.61 -35.15 8.34
C ALA A 761 7.25 -35.28 9.01
N GLU A 762 6.84 -36.48 9.40
CA GLU A 762 5.51 -36.73 10.02
C GLU A 762 5.44 -36.18 11.45
N TYR A 763 4.30 -35.62 11.85
CA TYR A 763 4.04 -35.29 13.25
C TYR A 763 3.87 -36.56 14.06
N VAL A 764 4.65 -36.71 15.13
CA VAL A 764 4.60 -37.89 16.02
C VAL A 764 4.15 -37.52 17.42
N GLY A 765 3.36 -38.38 18.02
CA GLY A 765 2.68 -38.07 19.28
C GLY A 765 1.58 -36.99 19.14
N ASN A 766 1.00 -36.62 20.26
CA ASN A 766 0.02 -35.54 20.32
C ASN A 766 0.75 -34.17 20.16
N ILE A 767 0.23 -33.29 19.32
CA ILE A 767 0.66 -31.89 19.28
C ILE A 767 0.36 -31.26 20.65
N CYS A 768 1.37 -30.59 21.24
CA CYS A 768 1.24 -29.89 22.51
C CYS A 768 0.72 -28.45 22.31
N MET A 769 0.61 -27.69 23.41
CA MET A 769 0.13 -26.29 23.34
C MET A 769 1.08 -25.41 22.53
N ASP A 770 2.40 -25.53 22.77
CA ASP A 770 3.44 -24.64 22.25
C ASP A 770 4.53 -25.36 21.45
N VAL A 771 4.52 -26.70 21.40
CA VAL A 771 5.55 -27.53 20.79
C VAL A 771 4.90 -28.72 20.07
N ALA A 772 5.47 -29.12 18.95
CA ALA A 772 5.15 -30.37 18.27
C ALA A 772 6.43 -31.19 18.04
N MET A 773 6.29 -32.51 17.88
CA MET A 773 7.37 -33.44 17.60
C MET A 773 7.20 -33.98 16.18
N ILE A 774 8.29 -34.07 15.44
CA ILE A 774 8.32 -34.57 14.07
C ILE A 774 9.39 -35.65 13.91
N ASP A 775 9.11 -36.64 13.08
CA ASP A 775 10.06 -37.73 12.74
C ASP A 775 10.96 -37.26 11.59
N VAL A 776 12.22 -37.01 11.91
CA VAL A 776 13.26 -36.60 10.95
C VAL A 776 14.25 -37.71 10.66
N THR A 777 13.90 -38.99 10.91
CA THR A 777 14.76 -40.13 10.65
C THR A 777 15.13 -40.22 9.17
N GLY A 778 16.43 -40.15 8.88
CA GLY A 778 16.98 -40.22 7.54
C GLY A 778 16.96 -38.86 6.79
N ILE A 779 16.51 -37.80 7.42
CA ILE A 779 16.59 -36.42 6.89
C ILE A 779 17.89 -35.78 7.38
N ASP A 780 18.69 -35.27 6.46
CA ASP A 780 19.90 -34.50 6.81
C ASP A 780 19.48 -33.11 7.32
N CYS A 781 19.45 -32.95 8.64
CA CYS A 781 19.02 -31.70 9.31
C CYS A 781 19.70 -31.56 10.68
N LYS A 782 19.66 -30.34 11.22
CA LYS A 782 20.22 -29.98 12.52
C LYS A 782 19.33 -28.98 13.27
N GLU A 783 19.60 -28.75 14.52
CA GLU A 783 18.96 -27.70 15.33
C GLU A 783 19.15 -26.33 14.67
N GLY A 784 18.08 -25.56 14.60
CA GLY A 784 18.00 -24.28 13.91
C GLY A 784 17.58 -24.37 12.42
N ASP A 785 17.51 -25.55 11.82
CA ASP A 785 17.05 -25.69 10.43
C ASP A 785 15.55 -25.34 10.30
N SER A 786 15.18 -24.77 9.15
CA SER A 786 13.82 -24.33 8.86
C SER A 786 12.87 -25.49 8.60
N VAL A 787 11.67 -25.36 9.13
CA VAL A 787 10.55 -26.29 8.95
C VAL A 787 9.36 -25.55 8.33
N GLU A 788 8.90 -25.99 7.15
CA GLU A 788 7.70 -25.45 6.52
C GLU A 788 6.47 -26.26 6.95
N ILE A 789 5.52 -25.57 7.60
CA ILE A 789 4.26 -26.17 8.07
C ILE A 789 3.22 -26.19 6.94
N PHE A 790 3.11 -25.07 6.23
CA PHE A 790 2.42 -24.93 4.94
C PHE A 790 3.00 -23.74 4.18
N GLY A 791 2.89 -23.73 2.86
CA GLY A 791 3.41 -22.67 2.01
C GLY A 791 3.44 -23.04 0.55
N GLU A 792 4.49 -22.64 -0.13
CA GLU A 792 4.64 -22.87 -1.56
C GLU A 792 4.88 -24.36 -1.88
N GLN A 793 5.72 -25.06 -1.08
CA GLN A 793 6.05 -26.46 -1.29
C GLN A 793 5.04 -27.41 -0.64
N LEU A 794 4.32 -26.95 0.39
CA LEU A 794 3.28 -27.70 1.07
C LEU A 794 2.00 -26.85 1.12
N PRO A 795 1.14 -26.91 0.09
CA PRO A 795 -0.08 -26.08 0.04
C PRO A 795 -0.98 -26.27 1.27
N VAL A 796 -1.55 -25.19 1.77
CA VAL A 796 -2.46 -25.21 2.94
C VAL A 796 -3.67 -26.13 2.73
N GLN A 797 -4.07 -26.36 1.48
CA GLN A 797 -5.13 -27.30 1.09
C GLN A 797 -4.81 -28.73 1.55
N THR A 798 -3.52 -29.12 1.56
CA THR A 798 -3.13 -30.45 2.09
C THR A 798 -3.53 -30.60 3.56
N LEU A 799 -3.36 -29.56 4.38
CA LEU A 799 -3.75 -29.60 5.79
C LEU A 799 -5.27 -29.56 5.94
N SER A 800 -5.98 -28.73 5.15
CA SER A 800 -7.45 -28.65 5.22
C SER A 800 -8.10 -29.98 4.80
N ASP A 801 -7.56 -30.66 3.79
CA ASP A 801 -8.07 -31.97 3.35
C ASP A 801 -7.89 -33.05 4.45
N ILE A 802 -6.72 -33.07 5.12
CA ILE A 802 -6.47 -34.00 6.24
C ILE A 802 -7.41 -33.72 7.42
N LEU A 803 -7.75 -32.46 7.65
CA LEU A 803 -8.61 -32.02 8.74
C LEU A 803 -10.11 -32.12 8.40
N ASP A 804 -10.48 -32.52 7.19
CA ASP A 804 -11.85 -32.53 6.67
C ASP A 804 -12.51 -31.14 6.83
N THR A 805 -11.79 -30.10 6.42
CA THR A 805 -12.23 -28.70 6.49
C THR A 805 -11.80 -27.90 5.25
N ILE A 806 -11.93 -26.58 5.31
CA ILE A 806 -11.62 -25.67 4.23
C ILE A 806 -10.37 -24.82 4.54
N PRO A 807 -9.63 -24.37 3.52
CA PRO A 807 -8.42 -23.54 3.72
C PRO A 807 -8.67 -22.28 4.55
N TYR A 808 -9.90 -21.69 4.48
CA TYR A 808 -10.28 -20.54 5.30
C TYR A 808 -10.06 -20.77 6.80
N GLU A 809 -10.48 -21.93 7.31
CA GLU A 809 -10.36 -22.26 8.72
C GLU A 809 -8.89 -22.40 9.11
N VAL A 810 -8.09 -23.09 8.30
CA VAL A 810 -6.65 -23.26 8.58
C VAL A 810 -5.94 -21.92 8.65
N LEU A 811 -6.16 -21.04 7.68
CA LEU A 811 -5.52 -19.71 7.63
C LEU A 811 -5.95 -18.81 8.80
N THR A 812 -7.26 -18.77 9.12
CA THR A 812 -7.80 -17.87 10.14
C THR A 812 -7.52 -18.32 11.57
N THR A 813 -7.11 -19.59 11.78
CA THR A 813 -6.73 -20.10 13.12
C THR A 813 -5.30 -19.73 13.52
N ILE A 814 -4.49 -19.20 12.61
CA ILE A 814 -3.12 -18.78 12.96
C ILE A 814 -3.18 -17.63 13.97
N SER A 815 -2.72 -17.91 15.19
CA SER A 815 -2.77 -16.99 16.32
C SER A 815 -1.98 -15.70 16.08
N ASN A 816 -2.43 -14.59 16.67
CA ASN A 816 -1.73 -13.30 16.62
C ASN A 816 -0.36 -13.33 17.32
N ARG A 817 -0.05 -14.34 18.11
CA ARG A 817 1.28 -14.52 18.70
C ARG A 817 2.33 -15.02 17.69
N VAL A 818 1.90 -15.62 16.56
CA VAL A 818 2.78 -15.93 15.43
C VAL A 818 3.11 -14.64 14.71
N LYS A 819 4.38 -14.30 14.58
CA LYS A 819 4.82 -13.06 13.93
C LYS A 819 4.54 -13.12 12.43
N ARG A 820 3.88 -12.06 11.88
CA ARG A 820 3.77 -11.86 10.44
C ARG A 820 4.99 -11.12 9.93
N VAL A 821 5.58 -11.63 8.86
CA VAL A 821 6.72 -11.02 8.17
C VAL A 821 6.30 -10.76 6.73
N TYR A 822 6.22 -9.49 6.36
CA TYR A 822 5.79 -9.08 5.03
C TYR A 822 6.98 -8.83 4.15
N TYR A 823 6.90 -9.28 2.89
CA TYR A 823 7.90 -8.97 1.88
C TYR A 823 7.25 -8.57 0.57
N GLN A 824 7.90 -7.60 -0.08
CA GLN A 824 7.50 -7.06 -1.37
C GLN A 824 8.78 -6.71 -2.13
N ASP A 825 9.02 -7.34 -3.29
CA ASP A 825 10.19 -7.09 -4.13
C ASP A 825 10.15 -5.73 -4.83
#